data_5cd02df777f459069e484e9a2157941e
#
_entry.id   5cd02df777f459069e484e9a2157941e
#
_cell.length_a   1.000
_cell.length_b   1.000
_cell.length_c   1.000
_cell.angle_alpha   90.00
_cell.angle_beta   90.00
_cell.angle_gamma   90.00
#
_symmetry.space_group_name_H-M   'P 1'
#
loop_
_entity.id
_entity.type
_entity.pdbx_description
1 polymer ?
#
loop_
_entity_poly.entity_id
_entity_poly.type
_entity_poly.pdbx_seq_one_letter_code
_entity_poly.pdbx_strand_id
1 'polypeptide(L)'
;MYRQRGWKWTKQYLLRLLAVVIALTLPTTAIAQGNNSHNGLVRVRLSSLGTLNSVTLNLQGDYSANNGQISLPQGTQAKVGCNASTGQLTLSMAGQSWNMGEYFTLNRCSSNDSATIVQASGNSYPADFSFRAEKKGNGYYLLLIAHIQIEDYLYGVLPYEMGNSAPLEALKAQAVAARTYTVRMMDNRAGNVYDVVDTTADQLYKGTPAGNTNCKTAVDATAGVVLKYGDRYAETYYCSSNGGQTEAAQNIWGGKGYHYLPVTDDPYDLASGAAKTKTATIYKDLQHGSNRQAFLQILKEKTVSCLKRNGYASTLANTQLLWLEKLTLHTPKYASPSKLYTKADFTLSVETVAGGGGSVQTSVVVTADVFGELEGPLGLSVQSSSNEIWTVSSNDTAYTLKAGRYGHGVGMSQYGAMEMARQGFSYDAILGFYYPGCATVRQNFSDSPMNDAGLGILPETQPSATDSSGNMADINGSQSELGYATVIANGFVNLRQSPSLSASILGVAMEGEMVKVLFLENQWAFVEYNGTQAYAMRKLLSDVKQMEQTPEKDDDVSGEAMGPADDPSEQPSFDNANQAMVFCTDGFVNFRETPSLSGRILMQLPHGAYLDVLQTEGEFSHVAYMGIEGYVMNAFLVKGDPFGSAAPVPQPQPTVTPEQLQTNEPPTLA
;
A
#
# COMPACT_ATOMS: atom_id res chain seq x y z
N MET A 1 -59.47 1.85 6.99
CA MET A 1 -58.21 2.11 6.24
C MET A 1 -57.26 3.02 7.00
N TYR A 2 -57.12 2.93 8.34
CA TYR A 2 -56.29 3.85 9.15
C TYR A 2 -55.32 3.14 10.10
N ARG A 3 -54.96 1.86 9.87
CA ARG A 3 -54.07 1.09 10.77
C ARG A 3 -52.71 0.60 10.19
N GLN A 4 -52.39 0.90 8.92
CA GLN A 4 -51.13 0.41 8.33
C GLN A 4 -50.04 1.47 8.09
N ARG A 5 -50.28 2.76 8.32
CA ARG A 5 -49.25 3.82 8.16
C ARG A 5 -48.39 4.07 9.41
N GLY A 6 -48.85 3.69 10.60
CA GLY A 6 -48.15 3.95 11.87
C GLY A 6 -46.93 3.03 12.12
N TRP A 7 -46.91 1.84 11.54
CA TRP A 7 -45.90 0.84 11.90
C TRP A 7 -44.61 0.92 11.09
N LYS A 8 -44.62 1.61 9.93
CA LYS A 8 -43.38 1.83 9.15
C LYS A 8 -42.53 2.96 9.72
N TRP A 9 -43.15 3.96 10.35
CA TRP A 9 -42.44 5.08 10.96
C TRP A 9 -41.75 4.70 12.27
N THR A 10 -42.38 3.87 13.08
CA THR A 10 -41.82 3.40 14.36
C THR A 10 -40.59 2.50 14.15
N LYS A 11 -40.56 1.64 13.11
CA LYS A 11 -39.36 0.83 12.83
C LYS A 11 -38.17 1.64 12.35
N GLN A 12 -38.36 2.70 11.56
CA GLN A 12 -37.26 3.58 11.14
C GLN A 12 -36.74 4.44 12.29
N TYR A 13 -37.60 4.88 13.21
CA TYR A 13 -37.16 5.60 14.41
C TYR A 13 -36.48 4.68 15.42
N LEU A 14 -36.95 3.45 15.61
CA LEU A 14 -36.28 2.45 16.46
C LEU A 14 -34.90 2.06 15.92
N LEU A 15 -34.77 1.88 14.60
CA LEU A 15 -33.47 1.60 13.97
C LEU A 15 -32.50 2.80 14.06
N ARG A 16 -33.00 4.03 13.96
CA ARG A 16 -32.20 5.24 14.18
C ARG A 16 -31.83 5.44 15.64
N LEU A 17 -32.74 5.16 16.59
CA LEU A 17 -32.42 5.19 18.02
C LEU A 17 -31.43 4.07 18.40
N LEU A 18 -31.55 2.88 17.85
CA LEU A 18 -30.61 1.78 18.09
C LEU A 18 -29.23 2.10 17.54
N ALA A 19 -29.12 2.74 16.37
CA ALA A 19 -27.86 3.19 15.79
C ALA A 19 -27.22 4.31 16.64
N VAL A 20 -28.01 5.23 17.17
CA VAL A 20 -27.52 6.31 18.05
C VAL A 20 -27.11 5.76 19.42
N VAL A 21 -27.83 4.77 19.97
CA VAL A 21 -27.46 4.14 21.26
C VAL A 21 -26.21 3.27 21.11
N ILE A 22 -26.02 2.58 19.96
CA ILE A 22 -24.78 1.82 19.68
C ILE A 22 -23.61 2.79 19.50
N ALA A 23 -23.81 3.95 18.85
CA ALA A 23 -22.77 4.97 18.73
C ALA A 23 -22.36 5.63 20.07
N LEU A 24 -23.29 5.69 21.05
CA LEU A 24 -23.02 6.26 22.38
C LEU A 24 -22.44 5.25 23.38
N THR A 25 -22.45 3.95 23.06
CA THR A 25 -21.92 2.90 23.95
C THR A 25 -20.62 2.26 23.44
N LEU A 26 -20.06 2.73 22.34
CA LEU A 26 -18.71 2.32 21.97
C LEU A 26 -17.74 2.85 23.02
N PRO A 27 -16.92 2.02 23.66
CA PRO A 27 -15.91 2.50 24.58
C PRO A 27 -15.01 3.45 23.78
N THR A 28 -14.74 4.64 24.34
CA THR A 28 -13.63 5.46 23.89
C THR A 28 -12.40 4.57 23.99
N THR A 29 -11.95 4.01 22.86
CA THR A 29 -10.73 3.21 22.81
C THR A 29 -9.61 4.11 23.29
N ALA A 30 -9.09 3.86 24.49
CA ALA A 30 -7.91 4.55 24.98
C ALA A 30 -6.80 4.28 23.94
N ILE A 31 -6.26 5.37 23.38
CA ILE A 31 -5.16 5.29 22.44
C ILE A 31 -3.99 4.64 23.18
N ALA A 32 -3.58 3.43 22.74
CA ALA A 32 -2.43 2.77 23.31
C ALA A 32 -1.17 3.61 23.02
N GLN A 33 -0.35 3.87 24.04
CA GLN A 33 0.91 4.58 23.87
C GLN A 33 1.98 3.56 23.47
N GLY A 34 2.46 3.64 22.22
CA GLY A 34 3.58 2.82 21.75
C GLY A 34 4.91 3.30 22.35
N ASN A 35 5.74 2.36 22.79
CA ASN A 35 7.06 2.67 23.38
C ASN A 35 8.16 2.89 22.30
N ASN A 36 7.85 2.82 21.01
CA ASN A 36 8.83 2.98 19.94
C ASN A 36 8.96 4.46 19.56
N SER A 37 10.13 5.05 19.80
CA SER A 37 10.47 6.37 19.25
C SER A 37 10.80 6.20 17.77
N HIS A 38 10.07 6.87 16.88
CA HIS A 38 10.38 7.01 15.50
C HIS A 38 10.95 8.39 15.24
N ASN A 39 12.01 8.47 14.41
CA ASN A 39 12.53 9.76 13.98
C ASN A 39 11.55 10.44 13.04
N GLY A 40 10.63 11.20 13.37
CA GLY A 40 9.59 11.79 12.51
C GLY A 40 10.05 12.67 11.32
N LEU A 41 11.32 12.64 10.94
CA LEU A 41 11.88 13.45 9.86
C LEU A 41 11.65 12.78 8.48
N VAL A 42 10.70 13.30 7.73
CA VAL A 42 10.31 12.82 6.39
C VAL A 42 11.22 13.41 5.32
N ARG A 43 11.78 12.58 4.46
CA ARG A 43 12.58 12.99 3.30
C ARG A 43 11.69 13.07 2.06
N VAL A 44 11.32 14.29 1.66
CA VAL A 44 10.39 14.55 0.55
C VAL A 44 11.17 14.97 -0.68
N ARG A 45 11.20 14.14 -1.73
CA ARG A 45 11.73 14.54 -3.04
C ARG A 45 10.75 15.50 -3.71
N LEU A 46 11.20 16.70 -4.04
CA LEU A 46 10.38 17.71 -4.72
C LEU A 46 10.36 17.46 -6.24
N SER A 47 9.76 16.35 -6.64
CA SER A 47 9.70 15.88 -8.03
C SER A 47 8.73 16.69 -8.89
N SER A 48 7.77 17.39 -8.29
CA SER A 48 6.85 18.30 -8.99
C SER A 48 7.59 19.48 -9.67
N LEU A 49 8.79 19.80 -9.25
CA LEU A 49 9.66 20.81 -9.86
C LEU A 49 10.32 20.31 -11.17
N GLY A 50 10.14 19.06 -11.53
CA GLY A 50 10.70 18.45 -12.73
C GLY A 50 12.21 18.22 -12.66
N THR A 51 12.85 18.24 -13.83
CA THR A 51 14.31 18.08 -13.93
C THR A 51 14.98 19.45 -13.76
N LEU A 52 15.71 19.64 -12.68
CA LEU A 52 16.35 20.90 -12.34
C LEU A 52 17.84 20.92 -12.70
N ASN A 53 18.32 22.03 -13.25
CA ASN A 53 19.74 22.36 -13.29
C ASN A 53 20.10 23.39 -12.22
N SER A 54 19.12 24.12 -11.70
CA SER A 54 19.31 25.01 -10.56
C SER A 54 17.98 25.28 -9.86
N VAL A 55 18.05 25.66 -8.60
CA VAL A 55 16.92 26.10 -7.78
C VAL A 55 17.30 27.33 -6.99
N THR A 56 16.33 28.19 -6.73
CA THR A 56 16.52 29.38 -5.90
C THR A 56 15.57 29.35 -4.71
N LEU A 57 16.12 29.48 -3.51
CA LEU A 57 15.40 29.57 -2.26
C LEU A 57 15.43 31.01 -1.73
N ASN A 58 14.29 31.54 -1.29
CA ASN A 58 14.22 32.75 -0.50
C ASN A 58 14.09 32.34 0.98
N LEU A 59 15.07 32.63 1.79
CA LEU A 59 15.14 32.19 3.17
C LEU A 59 14.28 33.08 4.06
N GLN A 60 13.34 32.48 4.78
CA GLN A 60 12.45 33.14 5.73
C GLN A 60 12.91 32.98 7.19
N GLY A 61 14.10 32.47 7.36
CA GLY A 61 14.83 32.26 8.62
C GLY A 61 16.32 32.09 8.37
N ASP A 62 17.07 31.83 9.39
CA ASP A 62 18.52 31.64 9.32
C ASP A 62 18.84 30.18 8.95
N TYR A 63 19.79 30.04 8.02
CA TYR A 63 20.28 28.73 7.58
C TYR A 63 21.81 28.64 7.63
N SER A 64 22.30 27.42 7.64
CA SER A 64 23.73 27.15 7.54
C SER A 64 24.02 26.04 6.55
N ALA A 65 25.17 26.07 5.90
CA ALA A 65 25.67 25.01 5.04
C ALA A 65 27.11 24.62 5.42
N ASN A 66 27.59 23.48 4.92
CA ASN A 66 28.94 22.97 5.16
C ASN A 66 29.29 22.93 6.67
N ASN A 67 28.43 22.24 7.46
CA ASN A 67 28.58 22.08 8.91
C ASN A 67 28.72 23.43 9.66
N GLY A 68 27.93 24.43 9.27
CA GLY A 68 27.94 25.76 9.89
C GLY A 68 29.02 26.71 9.40
N GLN A 69 29.87 26.31 8.47
CA GLN A 69 30.95 27.19 7.96
C GLN A 69 30.41 28.31 7.05
N ILE A 70 29.25 28.09 6.42
CA ILE A 70 28.59 29.09 5.58
C ILE A 70 27.30 29.46 6.26
N SER A 71 27.18 30.69 6.72
CA SER A 71 25.97 31.26 7.31
C SER A 71 25.12 31.94 6.25
N LEU A 72 23.83 31.65 6.22
CA LEU A 72 22.85 32.24 5.28
C LEU A 72 21.74 32.91 6.14
N PRO A 73 21.85 34.22 6.39
CA PRO A 73 20.89 34.92 7.25
C PRO A 73 19.51 35.05 6.60
N GLN A 74 18.49 35.26 7.42
CA GLN A 74 17.11 35.54 6.99
C GLN A 74 17.09 36.65 5.92
N GLY A 75 16.21 36.49 4.93
CA GLY A 75 16.09 37.40 3.80
C GLY A 75 17.09 37.13 2.66
N THR A 76 18.00 36.19 2.84
CA THR A 76 18.93 35.78 1.79
C THR A 76 18.23 35.05 0.67
N GLN A 77 18.63 35.36 -0.57
CA GLN A 77 18.30 34.52 -1.73
C GLN A 77 19.48 33.59 -2.02
N ALA A 78 19.28 32.31 -1.81
CA ALA A 78 20.27 31.25 -2.05
C ALA A 78 19.98 30.53 -3.37
N LYS A 79 20.93 30.53 -4.30
CA LYS A 79 20.82 29.78 -5.56
C LYS A 79 21.73 28.57 -5.51
N VAL A 80 21.17 27.41 -5.78
CA VAL A 80 21.91 26.13 -5.93
C VAL A 80 21.91 25.73 -7.39
N GLY A 81 23.07 25.50 -7.98
CA GLY A 81 23.24 25.04 -9.36
C GLY A 81 23.92 23.67 -9.42
N CYS A 82 23.64 22.89 -10.47
CA CYS A 82 24.31 21.65 -10.80
C CYS A 82 24.97 21.76 -12.17
N ASN A 83 26.26 21.46 -12.27
CA ASN A 83 26.96 21.38 -13.53
C ASN A 83 26.55 20.09 -14.25
N ALA A 84 25.90 20.22 -15.39
CA ALA A 84 25.36 19.08 -16.13
C ALA A 84 26.42 18.08 -16.64
N SER A 85 27.68 18.52 -16.80
CA SER A 85 28.76 17.67 -17.30
C SER A 85 29.53 16.97 -16.19
N THR A 86 29.69 17.63 -15.04
CA THR A 86 30.60 17.17 -13.95
C THR A 86 29.84 16.71 -12.70
N GLY A 87 28.57 17.09 -12.53
CA GLY A 87 27.82 16.86 -11.30
C GLY A 87 28.19 17.81 -10.14
N GLN A 88 29.12 18.72 -10.31
CA GLN A 88 29.53 19.64 -9.26
C GLN A 88 28.37 20.61 -8.93
N LEU A 89 28.06 20.72 -7.64
CA LEU A 89 27.06 21.64 -7.12
C LEU A 89 27.71 22.96 -6.70
N THR A 90 27.03 24.04 -6.94
CA THR A 90 27.44 25.38 -6.49
C THR A 90 26.34 26.01 -5.64
N LEU A 91 26.71 26.58 -4.50
CA LEU A 91 25.86 27.46 -3.71
C LEU A 91 26.27 28.90 -3.98
N SER A 92 25.32 29.76 -4.33
CA SER A 92 25.59 31.20 -4.61
C SER A 92 24.62 32.06 -3.82
N MET A 93 25.13 33.10 -3.16
CA MET A 93 24.36 34.14 -2.49
C MET A 93 25.15 35.47 -2.43
N ALA A 94 24.47 36.58 -2.50
CA ALA A 94 25.05 37.93 -2.34
C ALA A 94 26.36 38.15 -3.15
N GLY A 95 26.44 37.59 -4.37
CA GLY A 95 27.61 37.73 -5.26
C GLY A 95 28.75 36.77 -4.95
N GLN A 96 28.69 35.98 -3.90
CA GLN A 96 29.66 34.92 -3.57
C GLN A 96 29.17 33.56 -4.09
N SER A 97 30.11 32.66 -4.37
CA SER A 97 29.81 31.28 -4.80
C SER A 97 30.80 30.28 -4.21
N TRP A 98 30.30 29.17 -3.77
CA TRP A 98 31.09 28.05 -3.20
C TRP A 98 30.87 26.79 -4.02
N ASN A 99 31.90 26.02 -4.25
CA ASN A 99 31.83 24.68 -4.77
C ASN A 99 31.46 23.74 -3.59
N MET A 100 30.36 23.03 -3.71
CA MET A 100 29.78 22.19 -2.65
C MET A 100 29.98 20.69 -2.92
N GLY A 101 30.76 20.29 -3.92
CA GLY A 101 30.89 18.89 -4.32
C GLY A 101 29.64 18.37 -5.05
N GLU A 102 29.36 17.10 -4.89
CA GLU A 102 28.18 16.44 -5.52
C GLU A 102 27.00 16.33 -4.55
N TYR A 103 27.19 16.70 -3.29
CA TYR A 103 26.20 16.66 -2.22
C TYR A 103 26.48 17.70 -1.14
N PHE A 104 25.45 18.34 -0.65
CA PHE A 104 25.50 19.15 0.58
C PHE A 104 24.10 19.35 1.17
N THR A 105 24.06 19.87 2.41
CA THR A 105 22.82 20.21 3.11
C THR A 105 22.75 21.69 3.40
N LEU A 106 21.53 22.19 3.50
CA LEU A 106 21.19 23.50 3.98
C LEU A 106 20.28 23.32 5.19
N ASN A 107 20.81 23.61 6.38
CA ASN A 107 20.18 23.30 7.65
C ASN A 107 19.59 24.55 8.27
N ARG A 108 18.38 24.47 8.80
CA ARG A 108 17.74 25.52 9.61
C ARG A 108 18.54 25.75 10.90
N CYS A 109 18.62 26.99 11.33
CA CYS A 109 19.21 27.33 12.63
C CYS A 109 18.16 27.22 13.76
N SER A 110 16.86 27.30 13.42
CA SER A 110 15.71 27.17 14.33
C SER A 110 14.59 26.36 13.67
N SER A 111 13.78 25.69 14.47
CA SER A 111 12.57 24.98 14.00
C SER A 111 11.54 25.92 13.36
N ASN A 112 11.58 27.22 13.69
CA ASN A 112 10.70 28.24 13.11
C ASN A 112 11.19 28.73 11.74
N ASP A 113 12.42 28.40 11.35
CA ASP A 113 12.98 28.84 10.08
C ASP A 113 12.35 28.05 8.92
N SER A 114 12.21 28.73 7.79
CA SER A 114 11.61 28.15 6.60
C SER A 114 12.17 28.84 5.35
N ALA A 115 11.85 28.29 4.19
CA ALA A 115 12.17 28.90 2.91
C ALA A 115 11.00 28.80 1.93
N THR A 116 10.95 29.72 0.97
CA THR A 116 10.11 29.55 -0.24
C THR A 116 11.02 29.19 -1.41
N ILE A 117 10.47 28.45 -2.36
CA ILE A 117 11.19 28.03 -3.57
C ILE A 117 10.62 28.84 -4.74
N VAL A 118 11.48 29.59 -5.44
CA VAL A 118 11.06 30.49 -6.52
C VAL A 118 10.34 29.76 -7.65
N GLN A 119 10.76 28.53 -7.95
CA GLN A 119 10.17 27.69 -8.99
C GLN A 119 8.87 26.98 -8.54
N ALA A 120 8.47 27.10 -7.26
CA ALA A 120 7.29 26.46 -6.68
C ALA A 120 6.11 27.44 -6.50
N SER A 121 5.11 26.99 -5.76
CA SER A 121 3.84 27.71 -5.52
C SER A 121 3.94 28.97 -4.64
N GLY A 122 5.13 29.31 -4.13
CA GLY A 122 5.32 30.40 -3.19
C GLY A 122 4.95 30.07 -1.73
N ASN A 123 4.53 28.84 -1.45
CA ASN A 123 4.30 28.39 -0.08
C ASN A 123 5.62 28.24 0.70
N SER A 124 5.50 28.28 2.01
CA SER A 124 6.63 28.07 2.93
C SER A 124 6.96 26.59 3.08
N TYR A 125 8.25 26.27 3.11
CA TYR A 125 8.78 24.95 3.41
C TYR A 125 9.53 25.03 4.75
N PRO A 126 8.97 24.58 5.87
CA PRO A 126 9.66 24.50 7.16
C PRO A 126 10.56 23.26 7.16
N ALA A 127 11.67 23.32 6.42
CA ALA A 127 12.48 22.17 6.06
C ALA A 127 13.97 22.50 6.10
N ASP A 128 14.75 21.48 6.42
CA ASP A 128 16.13 21.40 5.98
C ASP A 128 16.16 20.87 4.55
N PHE A 129 17.19 21.18 3.79
CA PHE A 129 17.28 20.74 2.40
C PHE A 129 18.55 19.97 2.15
N SER A 130 18.48 18.89 1.37
CA SER A 130 19.64 18.26 0.78
C SER A 130 19.60 18.37 -0.74
N PHE A 131 20.79 18.60 -1.29
CA PHE A 131 21.03 18.77 -2.71
C PHE A 131 22.01 17.70 -3.16
N ARG A 132 21.67 17.00 -4.23
CA ARG A 132 22.53 15.97 -4.82
C ARG A 132 22.60 16.13 -6.33
N ALA A 133 23.73 15.77 -6.89
CA ALA A 133 23.85 15.55 -8.33
C ALA A 133 23.35 14.15 -8.68
N GLU A 134 22.28 14.05 -9.44
CA GLU A 134 21.72 12.79 -9.93
C GLU A 134 22.10 12.59 -11.39
N LYS A 135 22.79 11.47 -11.70
CA LYS A 135 23.16 11.14 -13.08
C LYS A 135 21.94 10.56 -13.82
N LYS A 136 21.59 11.15 -14.95
CA LYS A 136 20.50 10.68 -15.80
C LYS A 136 20.92 10.76 -17.27
N GLY A 137 21.07 9.61 -17.91
CA GLY A 137 21.65 9.54 -19.26
C GLY A 137 23.08 10.04 -19.26
N ASN A 138 23.40 11.00 -20.14
CA ASN A 138 24.74 11.56 -20.31
C ASN A 138 25.00 12.82 -19.48
N GLY A 139 24.07 13.23 -18.61
CA GLY A 139 24.18 14.46 -17.82
C GLY A 139 23.84 14.28 -16.36
N TYR A 140 24.17 15.33 -15.57
CA TYR A 140 23.81 15.43 -14.17
C TYR A 140 22.74 16.50 -13.98
N TYR A 141 21.86 16.24 -13.03
CA TYR A 141 20.73 17.12 -12.66
C TYR A 141 20.67 17.28 -11.16
N LEU A 142 20.10 18.39 -10.72
CA LEU A 142 19.92 18.69 -9.32
C LEU A 142 18.74 17.92 -8.75
N LEU A 143 19.01 17.04 -7.80
CA LEU A 143 17.98 16.41 -6.96
C LEU A 143 17.84 17.24 -5.69
N LEU A 144 16.61 17.70 -5.42
CA LEU A 144 16.24 18.46 -4.24
C LEU A 144 15.32 17.63 -3.33
N ILE A 145 15.71 17.51 -2.06
CA ILE A 145 14.97 16.80 -1.03
C ILE A 145 14.75 17.74 0.15
N ALA A 146 13.50 17.90 0.56
CA ALA A 146 13.14 18.60 1.79
C ALA A 146 13.04 17.60 2.95
N HIS A 147 13.66 17.91 4.07
CA HIS A 147 13.64 17.13 5.30
C HIS A 147 12.72 17.85 6.28
N ILE A 148 11.54 17.27 6.55
CA ILE A 148 10.44 17.96 7.24
C ILE A 148 9.94 17.07 8.38
N GLN A 149 9.68 17.66 9.55
CA GLN A 149 9.00 16.94 10.62
C GLN A 149 7.59 16.52 10.16
N ILE A 150 7.18 15.30 10.51
CA ILE A 150 5.96 14.67 9.95
C ILE A 150 4.70 15.50 10.17
N GLU A 151 4.58 16.19 11.30
CA GLU A 151 3.42 17.03 11.56
C GLU A 151 3.45 18.29 10.67
N ASP A 152 4.61 18.92 10.48
CA ASP A 152 4.80 20.03 9.55
C ASP A 152 4.54 19.62 8.10
N TYR A 153 4.95 18.41 7.73
CA TYR A 153 4.65 17.83 6.43
C TYR A 153 3.13 17.70 6.21
N LEU A 154 2.40 17.22 7.21
CA LEU A 154 0.95 17.05 7.14
C LEU A 154 0.20 18.39 7.06
N TYR A 155 0.72 19.50 7.61
CA TYR A 155 0.15 20.83 7.40
C TYR A 155 0.16 21.23 5.92
N GLY A 156 1.07 20.69 5.13
CA GLY A 156 1.14 20.89 3.69
C GLY A 156 0.42 19.82 2.87
N VAL A 157 0.11 18.64 3.42
CA VAL A 157 -0.62 17.56 2.72
C VAL A 157 -2.13 17.75 2.80
N LEU A 158 -2.68 17.91 4.01
CA LEU A 158 -4.13 17.95 4.23
C LEU A 158 -4.88 18.99 3.39
N PRO A 159 -4.37 20.23 3.23
CA PRO A 159 -5.05 21.25 2.43
C PRO A 159 -5.25 20.86 0.97
N TYR A 160 -4.33 20.07 0.40
CA TYR A 160 -4.41 19.62 -0.99
C TYR A 160 -5.20 18.33 -1.15
N GLU A 161 -5.29 17.50 -0.10
CA GLU A 161 -6.03 16.24 -0.13
C GLU A 161 -7.53 16.44 0.11
N MET A 162 -7.91 17.17 1.16
CA MET A 162 -9.32 17.35 1.52
C MET A 162 -9.79 18.81 1.52
N GLY A 163 -8.86 19.78 1.57
CA GLY A 163 -9.18 21.21 1.70
C GLY A 163 -9.57 21.62 3.12
N ASN A 164 -9.30 22.90 3.45
CA ASN A 164 -9.49 23.43 4.81
C ASN A 164 -10.98 23.56 5.25
N SER A 165 -11.93 23.48 4.30
CA SER A 165 -13.37 23.54 4.59
C SER A 165 -14.01 22.20 4.92
N ALA A 166 -13.26 21.11 4.88
CA ALA A 166 -13.77 19.79 5.24
C ALA A 166 -14.10 19.71 6.74
N PRO A 167 -15.08 18.88 7.15
CA PRO A 167 -15.43 18.67 8.54
C PRO A 167 -14.22 18.21 9.36
N LEU A 168 -14.10 18.72 10.59
CA LEU A 168 -12.91 18.51 11.43
C LEU A 168 -12.61 17.02 11.69
N GLU A 169 -13.65 16.19 11.94
CA GLU A 169 -13.45 14.75 12.19
C GLU A 169 -12.97 14.02 10.92
N ALA A 170 -13.38 14.45 9.73
CA ALA A 170 -12.87 13.92 8.47
C ALA A 170 -11.39 14.33 8.26
N LEU A 171 -11.05 15.59 8.57
CA LEU A 171 -9.65 16.07 8.53
C LEU A 171 -8.76 15.31 9.51
N LYS A 172 -9.26 14.99 10.73
CA LYS A 172 -8.54 14.15 11.69
C LYS A 172 -8.32 12.74 11.18
N ALA A 173 -9.35 12.10 10.58
CA ALA A 173 -9.21 10.78 9.96
C ALA A 173 -8.19 10.81 8.83
N GLN A 174 -8.22 11.83 7.97
CA GLN A 174 -7.24 12.02 6.90
C GLN A 174 -5.82 12.23 7.43
N ALA A 175 -5.66 13.01 8.50
CA ALA A 175 -4.35 13.24 9.13
C ALA A 175 -3.75 11.93 9.64
N VAL A 176 -4.55 11.10 10.33
CA VAL A 176 -4.11 9.78 10.81
C VAL A 176 -3.77 8.84 9.65
N ALA A 177 -4.60 8.78 8.62
CA ALA A 177 -4.34 7.96 7.45
C ALA A 177 -3.08 8.42 6.70
N ALA A 178 -2.91 9.72 6.46
CA ALA A 178 -1.75 10.28 5.77
C ALA A 178 -0.46 10.09 6.57
N ARG A 179 -0.51 10.28 7.90
CA ARG A 179 0.63 10.05 8.80
C ARG A 179 1.06 8.59 8.78
N THR A 180 0.11 7.66 8.86
CA THR A 180 0.38 6.23 8.84
C THR A 180 1.03 5.81 7.53
N TYR A 181 0.49 6.28 6.40
CA TYR A 181 1.09 6.07 5.07
C TYR A 181 2.54 6.57 5.03
N THR A 182 2.77 7.81 5.50
CA THR A 182 4.10 8.42 5.48
C THR A 182 5.12 7.64 6.31
N VAL A 183 4.78 7.30 7.57
CA VAL A 183 5.67 6.52 8.46
C VAL A 183 6.01 5.17 7.83
N ARG A 184 5.02 4.51 7.24
CA ARG A 184 5.22 3.25 6.55
C ARG A 184 6.13 3.39 5.33
N MET A 185 6.02 4.49 4.56
CA MET A 185 6.95 4.76 3.47
C MET A 185 8.37 5.03 3.97
N MET A 186 8.52 5.72 5.10
CA MET A 186 9.82 5.92 5.76
C MET A 186 10.46 4.57 6.12
N ASP A 187 9.69 3.64 6.70
CA ASP A 187 10.18 2.29 7.01
C ASP A 187 10.57 1.52 5.75
N ASN A 188 9.67 1.46 4.78
CA ASN A 188 9.90 0.70 3.54
C ASN A 188 11.05 1.24 2.69
N ARG A 189 11.30 2.55 2.76
CA ARG A 189 12.31 3.26 1.96
C ARG A 189 13.48 3.78 2.81
N ALA A 190 13.68 3.24 4.01
CA ALA A 190 14.72 3.70 4.92
C ALA A 190 16.13 3.70 4.30
N GLY A 191 16.42 2.79 3.35
CA GLY A 191 17.68 2.74 2.60
C GLY A 191 17.71 3.62 1.34
N ASN A 192 16.63 4.29 0.99
CA ASN A 192 16.55 5.13 -0.18
C ASN A 192 17.00 6.57 0.14
N VAL A 193 17.24 7.36 -0.89
CA VAL A 193 17.63 8.77 -0.76
C VAL A 193 16.47 9.63 -0.26
N TYR A 194 15.23 9.23 -0.51
CA TYR A 194 14.00 9.89 -0.05
C TYR A 194 12.92 8.88 0.34
N ASP A 195 11.95 9.33 1.13
CA ASP A 195 10.85 8.49 1.62
C ASP A 195 9.61 8.60 0.76
N VAL A 196 9.26 9.82 0.32
CA VAL A 196 8.08 10.11 -0.49
C VAL A 196 8.40 11.12 -1.59
N VAL A 197 7.56 11.15 -2.61
CA VAL A 197 7.53 12.21 -3.61
C VAL A 197 6.35 13.15 -3.37
N ASP A 198 6.48 14.42 -3.76
CA ASP A 198 5.51 15.50 -3.56
C ASP A 198 4.36 15.53 -4.57
N THR A 199 4.11 14.41 -5.25
CA THR A 199 3.07 14.25 -6.28
C THR A 199 2.03 13.21 -5.89
N THR A 200 0.99 13.04 -6.71
CA THR A 200 -0.04 11.99 -6.53
C THR A 200 0.48 10.55 -6.61
N ALA A 201 1.78 10.35 -6.90
CA ALA A 201 2.40 9.02 -6.82
C ALA A 201 2.59 8.54 -5.36
N ASP A 202 2.75 9.49 -4.41
CA ASP A 202 2.69 9.25 -2.97
C ASP A 202 1.62 10.16 -2.36
N GLN A 203 1.97 11.39 -1.94
CA GLN A 203 1.03 12.37 -1.37
C GLN A 203 1.32 13.76 -1.93
N LEU A 204 0.27 14.48 -2.30
CA LEU A 204 0.43 15.80 -2.88
C LEU A 204 0.92 16.80 -1.82
N TYR A 205 2.14 17.32 -1.99
CA TYR A 205 2.76 18.30 -1.10
C TYR A 205 3.35 19.47 -1.89
N LYS A 206 3.01 20.68 -1.53
CA LYS A 206 3.49 21.90 -2.21
C LYS A 206 3.98 22.98 -1.23
N GLY A 207 4.59 22.55 -0.12
CA GLY A 207 4.87 23.42 1.01
C GLY A 207 3.61 23.65 1.85
N THR A 208 3.75 24.42 2.92
CA THR A 208 2.68 24.73 3.87
C THR A 208 1.99 26.04 3.47
N PRO A 209 0.75 25.99 2.95
CA PRO A 209 0.03 27.19 2.59
C PRO A 209 -0.48 27.91 3.85
N ALA A 210 -0.49 29.25 3.83
CA ALA A 210 -1.03 30.04 4.92
C ALA A 210 -2.55 29.87 5.06
N GLY A 211 -3.10 30.09 6.25
CA GLY A 211 -4.53 30.22 6.51
C GLY A 211 -5.33 28.92 6.60
N ASN A 212 -4.68 27.74 6.60
CA ASN A 212 -5.35 26.44 6.69
C ASN A 212 -5.51 25.98 8.15
N THR A 213 -6.23 26.78 8.96
CA THR A 213 -6.36 26.58 10.41
C THR A 213 -7.06 25.30 10.81
N ASN A 214 -8.11 24.86 10.07
CA ASN A 214 -8.80 23.61 10.38
C ASN A 214 -7.93 22.38 10.09
N CYS A 215 -7.18 22.40 8.98
CA CYS A 215 -6.21 21.34 8.70
C CYS A 215 -5.14 21.25 9.79
N LYS A 216 -4.59 22.41 10.22
CA LYS A 216 -3.63 22.47 11.31
C LYS A 216 -4.24 21.93 12.62
N THR A 217 -5.43 22.39 13.00
CA THR A 217 -6.14 21.90 14.19
C THR A 217 -6.34 20.37 14.16
N ALA A 218 -6.66 19.79 12.99
CA ALA A 218 -6.85 18.36 12.86
C ALA A 218 -5.54 17.58 13.05
N VAL A 219 -4.43 18.06 12.48
CA VAL A 219 -3.10 17.47 12.64
C VAL A 219 -2.68 17.54 14.10
N ASP A 220 -2.78 18.72 14.74
CA ASP A 220 -2.41 18.94 16.15
C ASP A 220 -3.22 18.03 17.10
N ALA A 221 -4.53 17.93 16.87
CA ALA A 221 -5.41 17.10 17.69
C ALA A 221 -5.11 15.58 17.57
N THR A 222 -4.52 15.18 16.47
CA THR A 222 -4.15 13.77 16.19
C THR A 222 -2.64 13.56 16.16
N ALA A 223 -1.84 14.49 16.67
CA ALA A 223 -0.37 14.40 16.62
C ALA A 223 0.13 13.05 17.14
N GLY A 224 0.98 12.40 16.36
CA GLY A 224 1.53 11.09 16.66
C GLY A 224 0.57 9.91 16.47
N VAL A 225 -0.73 10.13 16.21
CA VAL A 225 -1.67 9.01 16.05
C VAL A 225 -1.50 8.35 14.69
N VAL A 226 -1.31 7.03 14.68
CA VAL A 226 -1.17 6.17 13.51
C VAL A 226 -2.08 4.95 13.61
N LEU A 227 -2.35 4.28 12.49
CA LEU A 227 -3.08 3.02 12.43
C LEU A 227 -2.12 1.83 12.34
N LYS A 228 -2.35 0.83 13.19
CA LYS A 228 -1.66 -0.46 13.13
C LYS A 228 -2.64 -1.62 12.95
N TYR A 229 -2.22 -2.62 12.21
CA TYR A 229 -2.85 -3.94 12.15
C TYR A 229 -1.88 -4.96 12.75
N GLY A 230 -2.19 -5.44 13.96
CA GLY A 230 -1.20 -6.08 14.81
C GLY A 230 -0.06 -5.09 15.13
N ASP A 231 1.18 -5.53 14.99
CA ASP A 231 2.36 -4.71 15.29
C ASP A 231 2.84 -3.86 14.09
N ARG A 232 2.22 -3.99 12.92
CA ARG A 232 2.64 -3.30 11.69
C ARG A 232 1.79 -2.08 11.39
N TYR A 233 2.38 -1.05 10.80
CA TYR A 233 1.63 0.08 10.24
C TYR A 233 0.72 -0.42 9.13
N ALA A 234 -0.55 0.03 9.15
CA ALA A 234 -1.53 -0.34 8.14
C ALA A 234 -1.24 0.34 6.79
N GLU A 235 -1.66 -0.32 5.70
CA GLU A 235 -1.77 0.31 4.37
C GLU A 235 -2.98 1.22 4.37
N THR A 236 -2.78 2.49 4.62
CA THR A 236 -3.88 3.47 4.76
C THR A 236 -4.14 4.20 3.44
N TYR A 237 -4.44 3.45 2.39
CA TYR A 237 -4.83 4.03 1.10
C TYR A 237 -6.12 4.83 1.21
N TYR A 238 -6.23 5.92 0.47
CA TYR A 238 -7.43 6.74 0.38
C TYR A 238 -7.61 7.31 -1.03
N CYS A 239 -8.84 7.67 -1.37
CA CYS A 239 -9.18 8.26 -2.66
C CYS A 239 -10.30 9.28 -2.51
N SER A 240 -10.52 10.12 -3.51
CA SER A 240 -11.57 11.14 -3.44
C SER A 240 -12.97 10.54 -3.27
N SER A 241 -13.33 9.53 -4.09
CA SER A 241 -14.65 8.88 -4.07
C SER A 241 -14.52 7.42 -4.49
N ASN A 242 -15.13 6.49 -3.75
CA ASN A 242 -15.14 5.08 -4.10
C ASN A 242 -16.38 4.65 -4.92
N GLY A 243 -17.32 5.58 -5.20
CA GLY A 243 -18.51 5.30 -6.00
C GLY A 243 -19.57 4.49 -5.28
N GLY A 244 -19.51 4.41 -3.96
CA GLY A 244 -20.48 3.68 -3.12
C GLY A 244 -20.05 2.28 -2.72
N GLN A 245 -18.84 1.86 -3.09
CA GLN A 245 -18.23 0.62 -2.61
C GLN A 245 -16.71 0.75 -2.64
N THR A 246 -16.04 0.35 -1.56
CA THR A 246 -14.57 0.22 -1.57
C THR A 246 -14.15 -0.95 -2.46
N GLU A 247 -12.86 -0.98 -2.84
CA GLU A 247 -12.29 -2.10 -3.57
C GLU A 247 -11.11 -2.68 -2.79
N ALA A 248 -10.84 -3.97 -2.96
CA ALA A 248 -9.70 -4.60 -2.32
C ALA A 248 -8.40 -4.26 -3.05
N ALA A 249 -7.32 -4.05 -2.29
CA ALA A 249 -6.03 -3.64 -2.84
C ALA A 249 -5.48 -4.62 -3.89
N GLN A 250 -5.64 -5.93 -3.66
CA GLN A 250 -5.21 -6.96 -4.60
C GLN A 250 -5.97 -6.95 -5.92
N ASN A 251 -7.20 -6.44 -5.95
CA ASN A 251 -7.99 -6.31 -7.16
C ASN A 251 -7.45 -5.18 -8.07
N ILE A 252 -6.90 -4.13 -7.46
CA ILE A 252 -6.41 -2.95 -8.18
C ILE A 252 -4.94 -3.12 -8.61
N TRP A 253 -4.08 -3.57 -7.68
CA TRP A 253 -2.64 -3.62 -7.91
C TRP A 253 -2.07 -5.05 -8.00
N GLY A 254 -2.92 -6.07 -7.83
CA GLY A 254 -2.44 -7.44 -7.68
C GLY A 254 -1.74 -7.67 -6.33
N GLY A 255 -1.01 -8.79 -6.21
CA GLY A 255 -0.23 -9.09 -5.02
C GLY A 255 -1.06 -9.49 -3.81
N LYS A 256 -0.57 -9.16 -2.62
CA LYS A 256 -1.15 -9.57 -1.34
C LYS A 256 -2.39 -8.75 -0.98
N GLY A 257 -3.46 -9.43 -0.58
CA GLY A 257 -4.63 -8.80 0.01
C GLY A 257 -4.41 -8.42 1.48
N TYR A 258 -5.20 -7.46 1.96
CA TYR A 258 -5.20 -7.00 3.35
C TYR A 258 -6.60 -7.19 3.94
N HIS A 259 -6.71 -7.91 5.05
CA HIS A 259 -8.01 -8.18 5.71
C HIS A 259 -8.74 -6.91 6.14
N TYR A 260 -7.99 -5.84 6.42
CA TYR A 260 -8.51 -4.54 6.80
C TYR A 260 -8.74 -3.58 5.62
N LEU A 261 -8.61 -4.05 4.38
CA LEU A 261 -8.99 -3.35 3.15
C LEU A 261 -9.97 -4.20 2.34
N PRO A 262 -11.14 -4.54 2.92
CA PRO A 262 -12.13 -5.36 2.24
C PRO A 262 -12.91 -4.56 1.20
N VAL A 263 -13.61 -5.29 0.32
CA VAL A 263 -14.69 -4.72 -0.50
C VAL A 263 -15.90 -4.49 0.40
N THR A 264 -16.28 -3.23 0.62
CA THR A 264 -17.37 -2.84 1.55
C THR A 264 -18.27 -1.81 0.88
N ASP A 265 -19.60 -1.98 1.00
CA ASP A 265 -20.57 -0.98 0.56
C ASP A 265 -20.41 0.30 1.39
N ASP A 266 -20.32 1.44 0.70
CA ASP A 266 -20.14 2.76 1.29
C ASP A 266 -21.32 3.69 0.95
N PRO A 267 -22.38 3.67 1.77
CA PRO A 267 -23.53 4.54 1.55
C PRO A 267 -23.20 6.02 1.77
N TYR A 268 -22.14 6.33 2.53
CA TYR A 268 -21.76 7.70 2.87
C TYR A 268 -21.14 8.42 1.68
N ASP A 269 -20.33 7.73 0.86
CA ASP A 269 -19.77 8.30 -0.37
C ASP A 269 -20.88 8.75 -1.33
N LEU A 270 -21.89 7.90 -1.56
CA LEU A 270 -23.03 8.23 -2.42
C LEU A 270 -23.96 9.28 -1.83
N ALA A 271 -24.08 9.37 -0.51
CA ALA A 271 -24.90 10.37 0.19
C ALA A 271 -24.23 11.74 0.18
N SER A 272 -22.92 11.81 0.02
CA SER A 272 -22.19 13.05 -0.12
C SER A 272 -22.63 13.79 -1.39
N GLY A 273 -23.19 14.98 -1.26
CA GLY A 273 -23.57 15.81 -2.43
C GLY A 273 -22.40 16.22 -3.33
N ALA A 274 -21.16 15.98 -2.87
CA ALA A 274 -19.92 16.27 -3.59
C ALA A 274 -19.32 15.02 -4.27
N ALA A 275 -19.91 13.82 -4.11
CA ALA A 275 -19.42 12.60 -4.72
C ALA A 275 -19.24 12.75 -6.23
N LYS A 276 -18.10 12.27 -6.75
CA LYS A 276 -17.80 12.35 -8.19
C LYS A 276 -18.61 11.30 -8.94
N THR A 277 -19.77 11.72 -9.45
CA THR A 277 -20.70 10.85 -10.17
C THR A 277 -21.15 11.46 -11.48
N LYS A 278 -21.50 10.61 -12.43
CA LYS A 278 -22.20 10.97 -13.67
C LYS A 278 -23.46 10.15 -13.81
N THR A 279 -24.48 10.70 -14.44
CA THR A 279 -25.79 10.08 -14.58
C THR A 279 -26.24 10.12 -16.03
N ALA A 280 -26.83 9.03 -16.51
CA ALA A 280 -27.49 8.96 -17.80
C ALA A 280 -28.89 8.39 -17.63
N THR A 281 -29.84 8.99 -18.33
CA THR A 281 -31.22 8.50 -18.42
C THR A 281 -31.39 7.74 -19.73
N ILE A 282 -31.98 6.55 -19.69
CA ILE A 282 -32.35 5.74 -20.83
C ILE A 282 -33.86 5.57 -20.78
N TYR A 283 -34.57 6.24 -21.69
CA TYR A 283 -36.01 6.11 -21.80
C TYR A 283 -36.40 4.72 -22.33
N LYS A 284 -37.42 4.10 -21.72
CA LYS A 284 -37.91 2.76 -22.11
C LYS A 284 -38.51 2.76 -23.50
N ASP A 285 -39.19 3.82 -23.88
CA ASP A 285 -39.62 4.06 -25.26
C ASP A 285 -38.42 4.42 -26.11
N LEU A 286 -37.98 3.48 -26.95
CA LEU A 286 -36.79 3.64 -27.79
C LEU A 286 -37.06 4.38 -29.10
N GLN A 287 -38.36 4.57 -29.46
CA GLN A 287 -38.76 5.30 -30.65
C GLN A 287 -38.97 6.78 -30.39
N HIS A 288 -39.66 7.13 -29.31
CA HIS A 288 -40.07 8.51 -29.02
C HIS A 288 -39.33 9.13 -27.83
N GLY A 289 -38.58 8.32 -27.05
CA GLY A 289 -37.79 8.81 -25.94
C GLY A 289 -36.55 9.55 -26.41
N SER A 290 -36.14 10.56 -25.66
CA SER A 290 -34.92 11.38 -25.96
C SER A 290 -33.63 10.61 -25.62
N ASN A 291 -33.45 9.44 -26.21
CA ASN A 291 -32.23 8.64 -26.03
C ASN A 291 -31.08 9.13 -26.90
N ARG A 292 -29.83 8.97 -26.44
CA ARG A 292 -28.63 9.35 -27.20
C ARG A 292 -28.47 8.48 -28.44
N GLN A 293 -28.29 9.10 -29.60
CA GLN A 293 -28.21 8.39 -30.88
C GLN A 293 -27.07 7.37 -30.94
N ALA A 294 -25.88 7.71 -30.40
CA ALA A 294 -24.76 6.77 -30.37
C ALA A 294 -25.07 5.51 -29.55
N PHE A 295 -25.81 5.64 -28.45
CA PHE A 295 -26.27 4.50 -27.65
C PHE A 295 -27.31 3.65 -28.42
N LEU A 296 -28.32 4.29 -29.04
CA LEU A 296 -29.33 3.59 -29.85
C LEU A 296 -28.71 2.83 -31.02
N GLN A 297 -27.70 3.39 -31.65
CA GLN A 297 -26.99 2.76 -32.75
C GLN A 297 -26.32 1.45 -32.30
N ILE A 298 -25.62 1.47 -31.16
CA ILE A 298 -24.99 0.27 -30.58
C ILE A 298 -26.05 -0.81 -30.28
N LEU A 299 -27.15 -0.44 -29.63
CA LEU A 299 -28.23 -1.39 -29.35
C LEU A 299 -28.79 -1.98 -30.64
N LYS A 300 -29.02 -1.17 -31.67
CA LYS A 300 -29.58 -1.59 -32.95
C LYS A 300 -28.65 -2.57 -33.67
N GLU A 301 -27.37 -2.29 -33.75
CA GLU A 301 -26.37 -3.16 -34.38
C GLU A 301 -26.27 -4.52 -33.69
N LYS A 302 -26.25 -4.52 -32.34
CA LYS A 302 -26.26 -5.76 -31.55
C LYS A 302 -27.55 -6.55 -31.72
N THR A 303 -28.70 -5.86 -31.76
CA THR A 303 -30.01 -6.43 -31.99
C THR A 303 -30.07 -7.13 -33.36
N VAL A 304 -29.68 -6.44 -34.43
CA VAL A 304 -29.63 -7.03 -35.77
C VAL A 304 -28.74 -8.26 -35.80
N SER A 305 -27.55 -8.17 -35.19
CA SER A 305 -26.61 -9.28 -35.11
C SER A 305 -27.19 -10.49 -34.37
N CYS A 306 -27.90 -10.24 -33.27
CA CYS A 306 -28.55 -11.29 -32.48
C CYS A 306 -29.73 -11.93 -33.26
N LEU A 307 -30.57 -11.12 -33.84
CA LEU A 307 -31.73 -11.59 -34.62
C LEU A 307 -31.33 -12.43 -35.85
N LYS A 308 -30.29 -12.03 -36.55
CA LYS A 308 -29.72 -12.84 -37.67
C LYS A 308 -29.28 -14.23 -37.22
N ARG A 309 -28.62 -14.33 -36.08
CA ARG A 309 -28.23 -15.64 -35.49
C ARG A 309 -29.43 -16.51 -35.14
N ASN A 310 -30.56 -15.88 -34.84
CA ASN A 310 -31.82 -16.55 -34.49
C ASN A 310 -32.74 -16.80 -35.73
N GLY A 311 -32.19 -16.62 -36.95
CA GLY A 311 -32.90 -16.96 -38.21
C GLY A 311 -33.85 -15.88 -38.76
N TYR A 312 -33.81 -14.64 -38.22
CA TYR A 312 -34.56 -13.51 -38.77
C TYR A 312 -33.82 -12.86 -39.94
N ALA A 313 -34.58 -12.35 -40.94
CA ALA A 313 -34.06 -11.59 -42.06
C ALA A 313 -33.78 -10.11 -41.70
N SER A 314 -33.21 -9.90 -40.51
CA SER A 314 -32.99 -8.57 -39.92
C SER A 314 -31.86 -7.79 -40.59
N THR A 315 -32.09 -6.50 -40.80
CA THR A 315 -31.11 -5.51 -41.27
C THR A 315 -31.25 -4.23 -40.43
N LEU A 316 -30.29 -3.32 -40.52
CA LEU A 316 -30.43 -1.99 -39.86
C LEU A 316 -31.62 -1.21 -40.42
N ALA A 317 -32.01 -1.42 -41.68
CA ALA A 317 -33.11 -0.72 -42.32
C ALA A 317 -34.49 -1.25 -41.87
N ASN A 318 -34.62 -2.57 -41.65
CA ASN A 318 -35.91 -3.21 -41.34
C ASN A 318 -36.07 -3.66 -39.87
N THR A 319 -35.19 -3.23 -38.99
CA THR A 319 -35.29 -3.50 -37.56
C THR A 319 -35.53 -2.20 -36.83
N GLN A 320 -36.61 -2.17 -36.04
CA GLN A 320 -36.96 -1.04 -35.17
C GLN A 320 -36.89 -1.50 -33.72
N LEU A 321 -36.20 -0.70 -32.89
CA LEU A 321 -36.21 -0.85 -31.44
C LEU A 321 -37.48 -0.16 -30.92
N LEU A 322 -38.33 -0.90 -30.23
CA LEU A 322 -39.63 -0.38 -29.74
C LEU A 322 -39.52 0.03 -28.28
N TRP A 323 -39.16 -0.91 -27.41
CA TRP A 323 -39.21 -0.73 -25.98
C TRP A 323 -38.05 -1.44 -25.26
N LEU A 324 -37.51 -0.80 -24.23
CA LEU A 324 -36.54 -1.39 -23.31
C LEU A 324 -37.27 -1.98 -22.11
N GLU A 325 -37.45 -3.29 -22.09
CA GLU A 325 -38.19 -4.01 -21.05
C GLU A 325 -37.36 -4.13 -19.77
N LYS A 326 -36.07 -4.51 -19.91
CA LYS A 326 -35.18 -4.75 -18.78
C LYS A 326 -33.73 -4.33 -19.08
N LEU A 327 -33.09 -3.74 -18.07
CA LEU A 327 -31.66 -3.44 -18.05
C LEU A 327 -31.05 -4.10 -16.81
N THR A 328 -29.97 -4.89 -17.00
CA THR A 328 -29.29 -5.58 -15.90
C THR A 328 -27.78 -5.44 -16.06
N LEU A 329 -27.09 -4.98 -15.03
CA LEU A 329 -25.63 -5.01 -14.94
C LEU A 329 -25.18 -6.36 -14.41
N HIS A 330 -24.14 -6.96 -15.01
CA HIS A 330 -23.62 -8.26 -14.61
C HIS A 330 -22.14 -8.43 -14.96
N THR A 331 -21.59 -9.61 -14.71
CA THR A 331 -20.18 -9.96 -14.94
C THR A 331 -19.24 -8.99 -14.23
N PRO A 332 -19.13 -9.08 -12.90
CA PRO A 332 -18.20 -8.24 -12.15
C PRO A 332 -16.77 -8.55 -12.59
N LYS A 333 -15.94 -7.51 -12.66
CA LYS A 333 -14.51 -7.61 -13.01
C LYS A 333 -13.73 -8.43 -11.98
N TYR A 334 -14.15 -8.35 -10.72
CA TYR A 334 -13.52 -9.03 -9.59
C TYR A 334 -14.54 -9.93 -8.88
N ALA A 335 -14.05 -10.84 -8.04
CA ALA A 335 -14.89 -11.74 -7.28
C ALA A 335 -15.88 -10.98 -6.36
N SER A 336 -17.03 -11.63 -6.08
CA SER A 336 -17.99 -11.10 -5.09
C SER A 336 -17.26 -10.76 -3.77
N PRO A 337 -17.62 -9.63 -3.11
CA PRO A 337 -18.81 -8.79 -3.33
C PRO A 337 -18.59 -7.56 -4.25
N SER A 338 -17.54 -7.50 -5.09
CA SER A 338 -17.30 -6.36 -5.98
C SER A 338 -18.46 -6.14 -6.96
N LYS A 339 -18.92 -4.89 -7.06
CA LYS A 339 -19.98 -4.42 -7.96
C LYS A 339 -19.44 -3.70 -9.20
N LEU A 340 -18.15 -3.85 -9.51
CA LEU A 340 -17.54 -3.31 -10.70
C LEU A 340 -17.91 -4.16 -11.90
N TYR A 341 -19.13 -3.96 -12.43
CA TYR A 341 -19.69 -4.73 -13.54
C TYR A 341 -19.07 -4.31 -14.86
N THR A 342 -18.82 -5.30 -15.74
CA THR A 342 -18.23 -5.09 -17.07
C THR A 342 -19.22 -5.28 -18.21
N LYS A 343 -20.40 -5.85 -17.94
CA LYS A 343 -21.42 -6.13 -18.94
C LYS A 343 -22.79 -5.60 -18.51
N ALA A 344 -23.60 -5.25 -19.50
CA ALA A 344 -24.99 -4.89 -19.34
C ALA A 344 -25.86 -5.63 -20.35
N ASP A 345 -26.93 -6.25 -19.89
CA ASP A 345 -27.95 -6.87 -20.72
C ASP A 345 -29.15 -5.94 -20.89
N PHE A 346 -29.60 -5.82 -22.12
CA PHE A 346 -30.78 -5.08 -22.52
C PHE A 346 -31.79 -6.06 -23.11
N THR A 347 -32.93 -6.27 -22.45
CA THR A 347 -34.10 -6.98 -23.00
C THR A 347 -34.93 -5.97 -23.76
N LEU A 348 -35.09 -6.20 -25.06
CA LEU A 348 -35.67 -5.23 -25.99
C LEU A 348 -36.89 -5.85 -26.71
N SER A 349 -38.04 -5.15 -26.75
CA SER A 349 -39.06 -5.37 -27.73
C SER A 349 -38.67 -4.72 -29.03
N VAL A 350 -38.70 -5.46 -30.12
CA VAL A 350 -38.28 -5.02 -31.44
C VAL A 350 -39.26 -5.48 -32.55
N GLU A 351 -39.34 -4.71 -33.61
CA GLU A 351 -40.00 -5.13 -34.83
C GLU A 351 -38.95 -5.41 -35.93
N THR A 352 -39.09 -6.52 -36.63
CA THR A 352 -38.16 -6.97 -37.66
C THR A 352 -38.83 -7.81 -38.71
N VAL A 353 -38.07 -8.41 -39.63
CA VAL A 353 -38.58 -9.30 -40.67
C VAL A 353 -38.28 -10.75 -40.30
N ALA A 354 -39.28 -11.62 -40.30
CA ALA A 354 -39.12 -13.07 -40.13
C ALA A 354 -38.30 -13.70 -41.26
N GLY A 355 -37.66 -14.85 -41.00
CA GLY A 355 -36.82 -15.57 -42.01
C GLY A 355 -37.62 -15.97 -43.28
N GLY A 356 -38.91 -16.20 -43.16
CA GLY A 356 -39.83 -16.47 -44.29
C GLY A 356 -40.49 -15.21 -44.89
N GLY A 357 -40.10 -14.00 -44.47
CA GLY A 357 -40.71 -12.73 -44.89
C GLY A 357 -41.82 -12.28 -43.95
N GLY A 358 -42.24 -11.02 -44.03
CA GLY A 358 -43.27 -10.40 -43.21
C GLY A 358 -42.69 -9.77 -41.93
N SER A 359 -43.37 -8.68 -41.48
CA SER A 359 -43.03 -8.00 -40.23
C SER A 359 -43.44 -8.83 -39.03
N VAL A 360 -42.64 -8.87 -38.01
CA VAL A 360 -42.90 -9.56 -36.74
C VAL A 360 -42.33 -8.78 -35.56
N GLN A 361 -43.07 -8.72 -34.48
CA GLN A 361 -42.56 -8.22 -33.20
C GLN A 361 -42.04 -9.39 -32.35
N THR A 362 -40.91 -9.20 -31.75
CA THR A 362 -40.24 -10.20 -30.89
C THR A 362 -39.45 -9.54 -29.79
N SER A 363 -39.11 -10.31 -28.74
CA SER A 363 -38.20 -9.87 -27.69
C SER A 363 -36.80 -10.45 -27.90
N VAL A 364 -35.77 -9.66 -27.62
CA VAL A 364 -34.38 -10.06 -27.76
C VAL A 364 -33.53 -9.52 -26.60
N VAL A 365 -32.58 -10.33 -26.14
CA VAL A 365 -31.58 -9.87 -25.15
C VAL A 365 -30.25 -9.60 -25.87
N VAL A 366 -29.74 -8.41 -25.71
CA VAL A 366 -28.43 -8.02 -26.22
C VAL A 366 -27.52 -7.59 -25.08
N THR A 367 -26.26 -8.03 -25.15
CA THR A 367 -25.22 -7.71 -24.16
C THR A 367 -24.27 -6.66 -24.73
N ALA A 368 -23.95 -5.65 -23.95
CA ALA A 368 -22.96 -4.65 -24.29
C ALA A 368 -21.89 -4.54 -23.20
N ASP A 369 -20.67 -4.16 -23.61
CA ASP A 369 -19.56 -3.89 -22.71
C ASP A 369 -19.73 -2.50 -22.05
N VAL A 370 -19.65 -2.47 -20.70
CA VAL A 370 -19.86 -1.24 -19.93
C VAL A 370 -18.84 -0.17 -20.31
N PHE A 371 -17.57 -0.51 -20.29
CA PHE A 371 -16.47 0.45 -20.51
C PHE A 371 -16.11 0.64 -21.97
N GLY A 372 -16.11 -0.45 -22.75
CA GLY A 372 -15.73 -0.41 -24.17
C GLY A 372 -16.80 0.14 -25.09
N GLU A 373 -18.08 -0.05 -24.76
CA GLU A 373 -19.19 0.28 -25.68
C GLU A 373 -20.19 1.31 -25.12
N LEU A 374 -20.44 1.32 -23.81
CA LEU A 374 -21.51 2.14 -23.22
C LEU A 374 -21.04 3.42 -22.57
N GLU A 375 -19.88 3.40 -21.93
CA GLU A 375 -19.38 4.51 -21.09
C GLU A 375 -19.30 5.83 -21.87
N GLY A 376 -18.66 5.83 -23.03
CA GLY A 376 -18.51 7.01 -23.89
C GLY A 376 -19.86 7.49 -24.46
N PRO A 377 -20.63 6.62 -25.15
CA PRO A 377 -21.92 6.97 -25.72
C PRO A 377 -22.95 7.47 -24.71
N LEU A 378 -22.94 6.96 -23.48
CA LEU A 378 -23.81 7.44 -22.40
C LEU A 378 -23.21 8.63 -21.63
N GLY A 379 -21.95 8.97 -21.85
CA GLY A 379 -21.26 10.07 -21.17
C GLY A 379 -21.03 9.80 -19.68
N LEU A 380 -20.81 8.53 -19.30
CA LEU A 380 -20.70 8.08 -17.92
C LEU A 380 -19.25 7.97 -17.42
N SER A 381 -18.24 8.23 -18.26
CA SER A 381 -16.83 8.21 -17.84
C SER A 381 -16.56 9.30 -16.81
N VAL A 382 -16.21 8.94 -15.59
CA VAL A 382 -15.87 9.87 -14.50
C VAL A 382 -14.39 10.25 -14.57
N GLN A 383 -13.51 9.26 -14.74
CA GLN A 383 -12.05 9.42 -14.71
C GLN A 383 -11.35 8.76 -15.92
N SER A 384 -12.09 8.12 -16.83
CA SER A 384 -11.54 7.39 -17.99
C SER A 384 -10.59 6.24 -17.60
N SER A 385 -10.87 5.59 -16.47
CA SER A 385 -10.03 4.51 -15.92
C SER A 385 -10.65 3.12 -16.00
N SER A 386 -11.87 2.99 -16.55
CA SER A 386 -12.64 1.74 -16.59
C SER A 386 -12.74 1.06 -15.21
N ASN A 387 -13.03 1.88 -14.20
CA ASN A 387 -12.99 1.52 -12.79
C ASN A 387 -14.23 2.05 -12.03
N GLU A 388 -15.19 2.62 -12.74
CA GLU A 388 -16.40 3.19 -12.17
C GLU A 388 -17.38 2.11 -11.70
N ILE A 389 -17.99 2.30 -10.52
CA ILE A 389 -19.11 1.50 -10.06
C ILE A 389 -20.37 2.05 -10.73
N TRP A 390 -21.04 1.20 -11.51
CA TRP A 390 -22.31 1.54 -12.11
C TRP A 390 -23.47 0.98 -11.30
N THR A 391 -24.49 1.80 -11.10
CA THR A 391 -25.76 1.39 -10.50
C THR A 391 -26.90 1.70 -11.46
N VAL A 392 -27.98 0.93 -11.37
CA VAL A 392 -29.18 1.12 -12.17
C VAL A 392 -30.39 1.23 -11.27
N SER A 393 -31.23 2.21 -11.54
CA SER A 393 -32.56 2.36 -10.97
C SER A 393 -33.57 2.57 -12.09
N SER A 394 -34.84 2.33 -11.86
CA SER A 394 -35.87 2.52 -12.87
C SER A 394 -37.17 3.06 -12.27
N ASN A 395 -37.92 3.75 -13.12
CA ASN A 395 -39.33 4.09 -12.93
C ASN A 395 -40.15 3.54 -14.13
N ASP A 396 -41.40 3.93 -14.27
CA ASP A 396 -42.27 3.43 -15.32
C ASP A 396 -41.80 3.80 -16.73
N THR A 397 -41.11 4.91 -16.89
CA THR A 397 -40.72 5.48 -18.19
C THR A 397 -39.24 5.38 -18.55
N ALA A 398 -38.37 5.19 -17.57
CA ALA A 398 -36.94 5.25 -17.81
C ALA A 398 -36.11 4.39 -16.84
N TYR A 399 -34.92 4.03 -17.26
CA TYR A 399 -33.79 3.61 -16.43
C TYR A 399 -32.87 4.79 -16.19
N THR A 400 -32.38 4.90 -14.96
CA THR A 400 -31.31 5.83 -14.59
C THR A 400 -30.06 5.05 -14.25
N LEU A 401 -29.01 5.25 -15.04
CA LEU A 401 -27.66 4.75 -14.76
C LEU A 401 -26.88 5.84 -14.04
N LYS A 402 -26.19 5.47 -12.96
CA LYS A 402 -25.27 6.32 -12.24
C LYS A 402 -23.92 5.64 -12.18
N ALA A 403 -22.88 6.29 -12.69
CA ALA A 403 -21.48 5.89 -12.58
C ALA A 403 -20.79 6.75 -11.51
N GLY A 404 -20.02 6.12 -10.63
CA GLY A 404 -19.28 6.78 -9.56
C GLY A 404 -17.94 6.11 -9.35
N ARG A 405 -17.03 6.77 -8.77
CA ARG A 405 -15.66 6.50 -8.34
C ARG A 405 -14.69 7.48 -8.99
N TYR A 406 -13.87 8.09 -8.16
CA TYR A 406 -12.77 8.95 -8.59
C TYR A 406 -11.53 8.58 -7.77
N GLY A 407 -10.57 7.91 -8.40
CA GLY A 407 -9.42 7.25 -7.79
C GLY A 407 -9.54 5.72 -7.82
N HIS A 408 -8.67 5.05 -7.08
CA HIS A 408 -8.57 3.58 -7.08
C HIS A 408 -9.68 2.86 -6.29
N GLY A 409 -10.40 3.56 -5.42
CA GLY A 409 -11.50 3.00 -4.62
C GLY A 409 -11.06 2.17 -3.41
N VAL A 410 -9.78 2.03 -3.11
CA VAL A 410 -9.27 1.23 -1.99
C VAL A 410 -9.18 2.08 -0.73
N GLY A 411 -9.59 1.53 0.42
CA GLY A 411 -9.50 2.20 1.72
C GLY A 411 -10.49 3.37 1.85
N MET A 412 -10.05 4.49 2.44
CA MET A 412 -10.95 5.59 2.82
C MET A 412 -11.37 6.44 1.62
N SER A 413 -12.71 6.61 1.44
CA SER A 413 -13.25 7.67 0.60
C SER A 413 -13.20 8.99 1.34
N GLN A 414 -12.58 10.02 0.75
CA GLN A 414 -12.54 11.37 1.31
C GLN A 414 -13.95 11.97 1.40
N TYR A 415 -14.78 11.82 0.37
CA TYR A 415 -16.17 12.29 0.40
C TYR A 415 -17.05 11.50 1.36
N GLY A 416 -16.85 10.17 1.45
CA GLY A 416 -17.54 9.34 2.42
C GLY A 416 -17.16 9.71 3.86
N ALA A 417 -15.88 9.92 4.15
CA ALA A 417 -15.39 10.39 5.45
C ALA A 417 -15.97 11.77 5.82
N MET A 418 -16.05 12.70 4.87
CA MET A 418 -16.69 14.01 5.08
C MET A 418 -18.18 13.88 5.42
N GLU A 419 -18.88 12.97 4.76
CA GLU A 419 -20.30 12.73 5.01
C GLU A 419 -20.53 12.05 6.37
N MET A 420 -19.72 11.06 6.72
CA MET A 420 -19.74 10.46 8.06
C MET A 420 -19.52 11.53 9.15
N ALA A 421 -18.53 12.40 8.97
CA ALA A 421 -18.27 13.50 9.90
C ALA A 421 -19.47 14.47 10.02
N ARG A 422 -20.17 14.80 8.91
CA ARG A 422 -21.41 15.62 8.95
C ARG A 422 -22.54 14.93 9.70
N GLN A 423 -22.56 13.60 9.67
CA GLN A 423 -23.52 12.78 10.41
C GLN A 423 -23.13 12.57 11.87
N GLY A 424 -22.01 13.18 12.34
CA GLY A 424 -21.57 13.16 13.72
C GLY A 424 -20.64 12.00 14.10
N PHE A 425 -20.10 11.26 13.13
CA PHE A 425 -19.10 10.23 13.41
C PHE A 425 -17.76 10.86 13.79
N SER A 426 -17.11 10.31 14.83
CA SER A 426 -15.74 10.68 15.21
C SER A 426 -14.72 10.14 14.19
N TYR A 427 -13.52 10.71 14.18
CA TYR A 427 -12.44 10.24 13.32
C TYR A 427 -12.07 8.76 13.54
N ASP A 428 -12.14 8.27 14.81
CA ASP A 428 -11.92 6.85 15.11
C ASP A 428 -13.00 5.96 14.49
N ALA A 429 -14.27 6.39 14.53
CA ALA A 429 -15.37 5.65 13.89
C ALA A 429 -15.23 5.65 12.36
N ILE A 430 -14.79 6.76 11.77
CA ILE A 430 -14.50 6.86 10.33
C ILE A 430 -13.37 5.90 9.95
N LEU A 431 -12.25 5.93 10.67
CA LEU A 431 -11.12 5.03 10.44
C LEU A 431 -11.50 3.56 10.64
N GLY A 432 -12.29 3.25 11.68
CA GLY A 432 -12.79 1.89 11.93
C GLY A 432 -13.70 1.35 10.84
N PHE A 433 -14.44 2.22 10.14
CA PHE A 433 -15.26 1.84 8.99
C PHE A 433 -14.42 1.48 7.77
N TYR A 434 -13.40 2.31 7.43
CA TYR A 434 -12.59 2.10 6.23
C TYR A 434 -11.41 1.15 6.42
N TYR A 435 -10.94 0.96 7.66
CA TYR A 435 -9.82 0.08 8.00
C TYR A 435 -10.20 -0.83 9.18
N PRO A 436 -11.19 -1.73 8.99
CA PRO A 436 -11.70 -2.57 10.06
C PRO A 436 -10.61 -3.46 10.65
N GLY A 437 -10.58 -3.52 12.00
CA GLY A 437 -9.59 -4.30 12.73
C GLY A 437 -8.23 -3.62 12.94
N CYS A 438 -8.02 -2.42 12.37
CA CYS A 438 -6.87 -1.60 12.74
C CYS A 438 -7.11 -0.88 14.07
N ALA A 439 -6.03 -0.69 14.83
CA ALA A 439 -6.03 0.07 16.07
C ALA A 439 -5.34 1.42 15.89
N THR A 440 -5.89 2.48 16.51
CA THR A 440 -5.21 3.76 16.64
C THR A 440 -4.18 3.68 17.76
N VAL A 441 -2.93 4.03 17.46
CA VAL A 441 -1.80 4.00 18.39
C VAL A 441 -1.10 5.34 18.34
N ARG A 442 -0.75 5.91 19.49
CA ARG A 442 0.06 7.13 19.55
C ARG A 442 1.53 6.80 19.56
N GLN A 443 2.27 7.33 18.61
CA GLN A 443 3.73 7.28 18.51
C GLN A 443 4.33 8.60 18.99
N ASN A 444 5.51 8.52 19.59
CA ASN A 444 6.33 9.70 19.85
C ASN A 444 7.32 9.86 18.70
N PHE A 445 7.16 10.92 17.93
CA PHE A 445 8.16 11.32 16.95
C PHE A 445 9.17 12.25 17.64
N SER A 446 10.47 11.97 17.46
CA SER A 446 11.51 12.83 18.06
C SER A 446 11.67 14.11 17.22
N ASP A 447 11.73 15.25 17.89
CA ASP A 447 12.03 16.55 17.27
C ASP A 447 13.53 16.73 17.01
N SER A 448 14.26 15.66 16.80
CA SER A 448 15.72 15.75 16.54
C SER A 448 15.95 16.48 15.23
N PRO A 449 16.71 17.59 15.24
CA PRO A 449 17.10 18.25 14.00
C PRO A 449 17.95 17.31 13.14
N MET A 450 17.99 17.58 11.84
CA MET A 450 18.85 16.87 10.92
C MET A 450 20.31 17.04 11.38
N ASN A 451 20.93 15.98 11.82
CA ASN A 451 22.39 15.92 11.94
C ASN A 451 22.91 15.05 10.79
N ASP A 452 24.04 15.41 10.22
CA ASP A 452 24.64 14.71 9.07
C ASP A 452 24.82 13.19 9.33
N ALA A 453 24.88 12.77 10.58
CA ALA A 453 24.94 11.37 10.99
C ALA A 453 23.64 10.58 10.70
N GLY A 454 22.47 11.25 10.64
CA GLY A 454 21.17 10.62 10.33
C GLY A 454 20.97 10.33 8.84
N LEU A 455 21.78 10.90 7.95
CA LEU A 455 21.65 10.75 6.50
C LEU A 455 22.39 9.54 5.92
N GLY A 456 23.09 8.75 6.74
CA GLY A 456 23.83 7.57 6.28
C GLY A 456 24.96 7.89 5.30
N ILE A 457 25.42 9.14 5.28
CA ILE A 457 26.57 9.60 4.50
C ILE A 457 27.66 9.94 5.49
N LEU A 458 28.60 9.01 5.67
CA LEU A 458 29.87 9.34 6.30
C LEU A 458 30.58 10.35 5.39
N PRO A 459 31.22 11.43 5.93
CA PRO A 459 32.05 12.29 5.12
C PRO A 459 33.10 11.44 4.46
N GLU A 460 33.19 11.49 3.12
CA GLU A 460 34.39 11.00 2.44
C GLU A 460 35.58 11.76 3.05
N THR A 461 36.44 11.02 3.73
CA THR A 461 37.75 11.54 4.09
C THR A 461 38.43 11.97 2.81
N GLN A 462 38.64 13.29 2.63
CA GLN A 462 39.43 13.80 1.54
C GLN A 462 40.77 13.07 1.53
N PRO A 463 41.26 12.60 0.39
CA PRO A 463 42.62 12.14 0.30
C PRO A 463 43.54 13.37 0.53
N SER A 464 44.28 13.35 1.62
CA SER A 464 45.39 14.29 1.83
C SER A 464 46.33 14.20 0.64
N ALA A 465 46.68 15.38 0.11
CA ALA A 465 47.55 15.55 -1.01
C ALA A 465 48.89 14.83 -0.82
N THR A 466 49.25 14.10 -1.86
CA THR A 466 50.58 13.81 -2.38
C THR A 466 51.67 13.32 -1.45
N ASP A 467 52.10 12.07 -1.61
CA ASP A 467 53.51 11.87 -1.97
C ASP A 467 53.65 10.74 -3.01
N SER A 468 54.38 11.06 -4.05
CA SER A 468 54.70 10.21 -5.18
C SER A 468 55.91 9.35 -4.83
N SER A 469 55.72 8.05 -4.66
CA SER A 469 56.75 7.06 -5.02
C SER A 469 56.16 5.66 -5.05
N GLY A 470 56.27 5.02 -6.21
CA GLY A 470 55.71 3.71 -6.46
C GLY A 470 56.36 2.61 -5.61
N ASN A 471 55.51 1.63 -5.32
CA ASN A 471 55.83 0.21 -5.46
C ASN A 471 54.55 -0.60 -5.21
N MET A 472 54.19 -1.44 -6.19
CA MET A 472 53.31 -2.56 -5.96
C MET A 472 53.99 -3.50 -4.97
N ALA A 473 53.37 -3.64 -3.79
CA ALA A 473 53.72 -4.70 -2.86
C ALA A 473 52.49 -5.57 -2.63
N ASP A 474 52.69 -6.86 -2.78
CA ASP A 474 51.76 -7.95 -2.55
C ASP A 474 50.94 -7.78 -1.28
N ILE A 475 49.62 -7.77 -1.43
CA ILE A 475 48.69 -7.87 -0.28
C ILE A 475 48.36 -9.33 -0.05
N ASN A 476 49.31 -10.06 0.52
CA ASN A 476 49.05 -11.26 1.31
C ASN A 476 49.24 -10.91 2.79
N GLY A 477 48.28 -10.16 3.33
CA GLY A 477 48.17 -9.90 4.76
C GLY A 477 46.87 -10.53 5.26
N SER A 478 46.98 -11.40 6.25
CA SER A 478 45.84 -12.02 6.97
C SER A 478 44.86 -10.94 7.38
N GLN A 479 43.65 -10.99 6.80
CA GLN A 479 42.53 -10.14 7.23
C GLN A 479 42.14 -10.57 8.66
N SER A 480 42.43 -9.70 9.64
CA SER A 480 41.91 -9.86 10.99
C SER A 480 40.40 -9.74 10.96
N GLU A 481 39.69 -10.79 11.38
CA GLU A 481 38.25 -10.83 11.56
C GLU A 481 37.82 -9.68 12.48
N LEU A 482 36.77 -8.94 12.08
CA LEU A 482 36.26 -7.83 12.89
C LEU A 482 35.45 -8.29 14.10
N GLY A 483 34.83 -9.49 14.03
CA GLY A 483 34.00 -10.03 15.11
C GLY A 483 32.68 -10.61 14.61
N TYR A 484 31.68 -10.61 15.47
CA TYR A 484 30.35 -11.14 15.18
C TYR A 484 29.29 -10.06 15.32
N ALA A 485 28.25 -10.12 14.48
CA ALA A 485 27.07 -9.28 14.58
C ALA A 485 25.81 -10.16 14.55
N THR A 486 24.78 -9.76 15.29
CA THR A 486 23.46 -10.42 15.27
C THR A 486 22.59 -9.77 14.20
N VAL A 487 21.82 -10.55 13.46
CA VAL A 487 20.81 -10.05 12.53
C VAL A 487 19.68 -9.41 13.35
N ILE A 488 19.49 -8.10 13.16
CA ILE A 488 18.44 -7.31 13.82
C ILE A 488 17.32 -6.90 12.84
N ALA A 489 17.35 -7.44 11.63
CA ALA A 489 16.31 -7.26 10.64
C ALA A 489 15.03 -7.96 11.10
N ASN A 490 13.88 -7.33 10.88
CA ASN A 490 12.57 -7.96 11.13
C ASN A 490 12.38 -9.13 10.14
N GLY A 491 12.73 -10.33 10.58
CA GLY A 491 12.64 -11.60 9.86
C GLY A 491 13.96 -12.13 9.31
N PHE A 492 14.65 -11.45 8.39
CA PHE A 492 15.91 -11.94 7.81
C PHE A 492 16.72 -10.87 7.09
N VAL A 493 18.00 -11.15 6.83
CA VAL A 493 18.87 -10.37 5.93
C VAL A 493 19.28 -11.23 4.73
N ASN A 494 19.16 -10.65 3.52
CA ASN A 494 19.69 -11.29 2.31
C ASN A 494 21.21 -11.23 2.27
N LEU A 495 21.84 -12.37 2.05
CA LEU A 495 23.26 -12.54 1.82
C LEU A 495 23.52 -12.51 0.30
N ARG A 496 24.27 -11.53 -0.18
CA ARG A 496 24.39 -11.23 -1.61
C ARG A 496 25.79 -11.43 -2.13
N GLN A 497 25.90 -11.74 -3.41
CA GLN A 497 27.18 -11.99 -4.10
C GLN A 497 28.08 -10.76 -4.17
N SER A 498 27.50 -9.56 -4.21
CA SER A 498 28.23 -8.28 -4.23
C SER A 498 27.47 -7.21 -3.45
N PRO A 499 28.10 -6.10 -3.03
CA PRO A 499 27.49 -5.03 -2.23
C PRO A 499 26.51 -4.19 -3.06
N SER A 500 25.44 -4.83 -3.56
CA SER A 500 24.40 -4.22 -4.37
C SER A 500 23.04 -4.87 -4.12
N LEU A 501 21.96 -4.07 -4.08
CA LEU A 501 20.59 -4.56 -3.96
C LEU A 501 20.12 -5.37 -5.18
N SER A 502 20.73 -5.17 -6.33
CA SER A 502 20.47 -5.94 -7.56
C SER A 502 21.34 -7.19 -7.70
N ALA A 503 22.31 -7.43 -6.79
CA ALA A 503 23.13 -8.62 -6.83
C ALA A 503 22.35 -9.88 -6.47
N SER A 504 22.79 -11.02 -7.04
CA SER A 504 22.22 -12.34 -6.74
C SER A 504 22.26 -12.63 -5.24
N ILE A 505 21.17 -13.19 -4.72
CA ILE A 505 21.08 -13.64 -3.34
C ILE A 505 21.70 -15.03 -3.25
N LEU A 506 22.71 -15.18 -2.40
CA LEU A 506 23.39 -16.44 -2.15
C LEU A 506 22.80 -17.22 -0.98
N GLY A 507 22.08 -16.53 -0.08
CA GLY A 507 21.45 -17.09 1.09
C GLY A 507 20.74 -16.04 1.92
N VAL A 508 20.21 -16.44 3.06
CA VAL A 508 19.57 -15.56 4.05
C VAL A 508 20.07 -15.93 5.44
N ALA A 509 20.20 -14.92 6.32
CA ALA A 509 20.40 -15.14 7.74
C ALA A 509 19.18 -14.55 8.48
N MET A 510 18.65 -15.30 9.45
CA MET A 510 17.40 -14.97 10.13
C MET A 510 17.63 -13.97 11.26
N GLU A 511 16.57 -13.27 11.67
CA GLU A 511 16.57 -12.42 12.86
C GLU A 511 17.07 -13.20 14.09
N GLY A 512 17.96 -12.56 14.86
CA GLY A 512 18.58 -13.19 16.03
C GLY A 512 19.80 -14.07 15.74
N GLU A 513 20.03 -14.47 14.49
CA GLU A 513 21.21 -15.25 14.13
C GLU A 513 22.47 -14.40 14.10
N MET A 514 23.60 -15.03 14.42
CA MET A 514 24.90 -14.39 14.39
C MET A 514 25.61 -14.66 13.06
N VAL A 515 26.12 -13.61 12.46
CA VAL A 515 27.01 -13.67 11.29
C VAL A 515 28.41 -13.22 11.68
N LYS A 516 29.42 -13.89 11.18
CA LYS A 516 30.82 -13.52 11.36
C LYS A 516 31.16 -12.40 10.38
N VAL A 517 31.56 -11.24 10.90
CA VAL A 517 31.87 -10.07 10.07
C VAL A 517 33.36 -10.09 9.76
N LEU A 518 33.69 -10.23 8.49
CA LEU A 518 35.05 -10.27 7.99
C LEU A 518 35.60 -8.87 7.74
N PHE A 519 34.81 -8.00 7.07
CA PHE A 519 35.09 -6.58 6.95
C PHE A 519 33.83 -5.77 6.66
N LEU A 520 33.92 -4.46 6.82
CA LEU A 520 32.83 -3.53 6.54
C LEU A 520 33.20 -2.69 5.32
N GLU A 521 32.26 -2.56 4.39
CA GLU A 521 32.39 -1.78 3.16
C GLU A 521 31.15 -0.90 2.98
N ASN A 522 31.28 0.41 3.24
CA ASN A 522 30.17 1.35 3.14
C ASN A 522 28.91 0.90 3.92
N GLN A 523 27.80 0.68 3.22
CA GLN A 523 26.54 0.20 3.78
C GLN A 523 26.46 -1.33 3.89
N TRP A 524 27.54 -2.04 3.57
CA TRP A 524 27.58 -3.50 3.53
C TRP A 524 28.58 -4.04 4.55
N ALA A 525 28.29 -5.21 5.07
CA ALA A 525 29.20 -6.04 5.80
C ALA A 525 29.49 -7.27 4.94
N PHE A 526 30.77 -7.56 4.69
CA PHE A 526 31.15 -8.85 4.14
C PHE A 526 31.20 -9.83 5.28
N VAL A 527 30.35 -10.84 5.22
CA VAL A 527 30.10 -11.75 6.32
C VAL A 527 30.32 -13.20 5.89
N GLU A 528 30.63 -14.04 6.85
CA GLU A 528 30.57 -15.48 6.70
C GLU A 528 29.43 -16.02 7.55
N TYR A 529 28.56 -16.82 6.95
CA TYR A 529 27.42 -17.43 7.57
C TYR A 529 27.19 -18.83 6.98
N ASN A 530 27.19 -19.87 7.83
CA ASN A 530 27.06 -21.27 7.44
C ASN A 530 28.00 -21.67 6.29
N GLY A 531 29.27 -21.20 6.34
CA GLY A 531 30.31 -21.50 5.35
C GLY A 531 30.15 -20.70 4.03
N THR A 532 29.17 -19.82 3.92
CA THR A 532 28.98 -18.95 2.76
C THR A 532 29.48 -17.54 3.06
N GLN A 533 30.39 -17.03 2.23
CA GLN A 533 30.82 -15.65 2.29
C GLN A 533 29.99 -14.79 1.35
N ALA A 534 29.44 -13.69 1.87
CA ALA A 534 28.48 -12.87 1.17
C ALA A 534 28.40 -11.44 1.75
N TYR A 535 27.74 -10.56 1.05
CA TYR A 535 27.44 -9.21 1.53
C TYR A 535 26.08 -9.11 2.17
N ALA A 536 26.03 -8.66 3.42
CA ALA A 536 24.83 -8.31 4.16
C ALA A 536 24.72 -6.81 4.35
N MET A 537 23.51 -6.25 4.35
CA MET A 537 23.33 -4.82 4.66
C MET A 537 23.67 -4.56 6.13
N ARG A 538 24.66 -3.70 6.37
CA ARG A 538 25.17 -3.38 7.71
C ARG A 538 24.07 -2.92 8.69
N LYS A 539 23.10 -2.13 8.24
CA LYS A 539 22.00 -1.63 9.07
C LYS A 539 21.03 -2.72 9.57
N LEU A 540 21.10 -3.92 8.99
CA LEU A 540 20.30 -5.06 9.38
C LEU A 540 21.07 -6.00 10.35
N LEU A 541 22.23 -5.56 10.78
CA LEU A 541 23.10 -6.24 11.72
C LEU A 541 23.30 -5.36 12.95
N SER A 542 23.46 -5.95 14.12
CA SER A 542 23.87 -5.25 15.34
C SER A 542 25.29 -4.67 15.21
N ASP A 543 25.73 -3.89 16.18
CA ASP A 543 27.14 -3.53 16.28
C ASP A 543 28.02 -4.77 16.40
N VAL A 544 29.16 -4.73 15.72
CA VAL A 544 30.14 -5.84 15.71
C VAL A 544 30.79 -5.96 17.10
N LYS A 545 30.67 -7.13 17.71
CA LYS A 545 31.29 -7.45 19.00
C LYS A 545 32.48 -8.39 18.78
N GLN A 546 33.63 -8.06 19.34
CA GLN A 546 34.73 -9.01 19.43
C GLN A 546 34.40 -10.07 20.49
N MET A 547 34.58 -11.34 20.18
CA MET A 547 34.53 -12.38 21.21
C MET A 547 35.76 -12.22 22.12
N GLU A 548 35.53 -11.99 23.41
CA GLU A 548 36.56 -12.17 24.40
C GLU A 548 37.00 -13.65 24.38
N GLN A 549 38.28 -13.86 24.10
CA GLN A 549 38.88 -15.21 24.24
C GLN A 549 38.83 -15.57 25.72
N THR A 550 38.00 -16.50 26.11
CA THR A 550 38.12 -17.20 27.39
C THR A 550 39.37 -18.06 27.33
N PRO A 551 40.30 -17.96 28.30
CA PRO A 551 41.45 -18.80 28.33
C PRO A 551 41.04 -20.25 28.57
N GLU A 552 41.57 -21.18 27.79
CA GLU A 552 41.51 -22.61 28.04
C GLU A 552 42.02 -22.89 29.47
N LYS A 553 41.17 -23.53 30.25
CA LYS A 553 41.59 -24.21 31.50
C LYS A 553 41.70 -25.68 31.22
N ASP A 554 42.95 -26.13 31.40
CA ASP A 554 43.33 -27.55 31.44
C ASP A 554 42.47 -28.37 32.39
N ASP A 555 42.30 -29.60 31.99
CA ASP A 555 41.69 -30.71 32.73
C ASP A 555 42.37 -30.98 34.09
N ASP A 556 41.59 -31.27 35.11
CA ASP A 556 41.76 -32.49 35.91
C ASP A 556 40.55 -32.83 36.80
N VAL A 557 40.05 -33.99 36.58
CA VAL A 557 39.55 -35.14 37.32
C VAL A 557 38.84 -34.97 38.67
N SER A 558 37.79 -35.80 38.77
CA SER A 558 37.13 -36.51 39.87
C SER A 558 35.85 -35.87 40.38
N GLY A 559 34.70 -36.45 40.16
CA GLY A 559 34.20 -37.68 40.73
C GLY A 559 33.33 -37.36 41.95
N GLU A 560 32.02 -37.46 41.83
CA GLU A 560 31.13 -38.29 42.67
C GLU A 560 29.65 -37.96 42.44
N ALA A 561 28.89 -39.02 42.38
CA ALA A 561 27.46 -39.06 42.16
C ALA A 561 26.67 -38.70 43.43
N MET A 562 25.49 -38.15 43.25
CA MET A 562 24.26 -38.57 43.97
C MET A 562 23.01 -37.97 43.27
N GLY A 563 22.11 -38.87 42.90
CA GLY A 563 20.76 -38.54 42.44
C GLY A 563 19.78 -38.45 43.63
N PRO A 564 18.46 -38.69 43.44
CA PRO A 564 17.56 -37.96 42.53
C PRO A 564 16.40 -37.30 43.31
N ALA A 565 15.67 -36.40 42.74
CA ALA A 565 14.28 -36.12 43.15
C ALA A 565 13.46 -35.53 41.99
N ASP A 566 12.57 -36.39 41.57
CA ASP A 566 11.20 -36.19 41.07
C ASP A 566 10.79 -34.90 40.35
N ASP A 567 10.48 -35.11 39.13
CA ASP A 567 9.53 -34.64 38.11
C ASP A 567 8.15 -34.22 38.69
N PRO A 568 7.20 -33.52 37.93
CA PRO A 568 7.03 -33.63 36.47
C PRO A 568 6.62 -32.34 35.75
N SER A 569 7.06 -32.15 34.56
CA SER A 569 6.24 -31.60 33.48
C SER A 569 6.86 -31.97 32.11
N GLU A 570 6.33 -33.03 31.53
CA GLU A 570 6.58 -33.40 30.14
C GLU A 570 6.21 -32.25 29.20
N GLN A 571 7.21 -31.67 28.57
CA GLN A 571 7.04 -30.98 27.29
C GLN A 571 7.18 -32.00 26.18
N PRO A 572 6.32 -32.01 25.16
CA PRO A 572 6.50 -32.88 24.02
C PRO A 572 7.75 -32.45 23.25
N SER A 573 8.72 -33.33 23.22
CA SER A 573 9.89 -33.25 22.36
C SER A 573 9.47 -33.33 20.90
N PHE A 574 9.84 -32.32 20.09
CA PHE A 574 9.75 -32.41 18.66
C PHE A 574 10.78 -33.38 18.12
N ASP A 575 10.35 -34.61 17.93
CA ASP A 575 11.15 -35.67 17.35
C ASP A 575 10.51 -36.12 16.02
N ASN A 576 10.60 -35.25 15.00
CA ASN A 576 10.24 -35.62 13.63
C ASN A 576 11.17 -34.92 12.61
N ALA A 577 12.20 -35.66 12.21
CA ALA A 577 13.11 -35.34 11.11
C ALA A 577 12.39 -35.12 9.74
N ASN A 578 11.08 -35.32 9.70
CA ASN A 578 10.26 -35.30 8.49
C ASN A 578 9.23 -34.16 8.42
N GLN A 579 9.30 -33.16 9.31
CA GLN A 579 8.42 -32.00 9.22
C GLN A 579 9.14 -30.76 8.62
N ALA A 580 8.41 -29.98 7.82
CA ALA A 580 8.88 -28.73 7.28
C ALA A 580 7.80 -27.65 7.42
N MET A 581 8.23 -26.42 7.57
CA MET A 581 7.35 -25.26 7.58
C MET A 581 7.41 -24.53 6.24
N VAL A 582 6.28 -24.07 5.74
CA VAL A 582 6.20 -23.22 4.55
C VAL A 582 6.74 -21.84 4.89
N PHE A 583 7.79 -21.45 4.18
CA PHE A 583 8.39 -20.14 4.27
C PHE A 583 8.29 -19.41 2.93
N CYS A 584 7.53 -18.32 2.86
CA CYS A 584 7.38 -17.52 1.66
C CYS A 584 7.16 -16.03 2.00
N THR A 585 7.77 -15.16 1.23
CA THR A 585 7.61 -13.69 1.37
C THR A 585 6.29 -13.18 0.82
N ASP A 586 5.66 -13.94 -0.07
CA ASP A 586 4.43 -13.55 -0.79
C ASP A 586 3.15 -14.03 -0.12
N GLY A 587 3.26 -14.58 1.10
CA GLY A 587 2.14 -14.97 1.96
C GLY A 587 1.59 -16.37 1.71
N PHE A 588 1.85 -17.01 0.58
CA PHE A 588 1.46 -18.40 0.28
C PHE A 588 2.36 -19.06 -0.75
N VAL A 589 2.34 -20.39 -0.77
CA VAL A 589 3.02 -21.23 -1.76
C VAL A 589 2.02 -22.12 -2.46
N ASN A 590 2.19 -22.34 -3.76
CA ASN A 590 1.34 -23.25 -4.51
C ASN A 590 1.67 -24.71 -4.18
N PHE A 591 0.70 -25.42 -3.65
CA PHE A 591 0.70 -26.86 -3.41
C PHE A 591 0.14 -27.56 -4.64
N ARG A 592 0.91 -28.42 -5.28
CA ARG A 592 0.65 -28.92 -6.62
C ARG A 592 0.47 -30.42 -6.68
N GLU A 593 -0.28 -30.88 -7.67
CA GLU A 593 -0.54 -32.30 -7.91
C GLU A 593 0.69 -33.05 -8.44
N THR A 594 1.61 -32.35 -9.10
CA THR A 594 2.83 -32.91 -9.68
C THR A 594 4.03 -32.02 -9.38
N PRO A 595 5.28 -32.57 -9.35
CA PRO A 595 6.51 -31.81 -9.08
C PRO A 595 6.93 -30.95 -10.29
N SER A 596 6.05 -30.01 -10.70
CA SER A 596 6.27 -29.13 -11.85
C SER A 596 5.59 -27.78 -11.62
N LEU A 597 6.23 -26.70 -12.11
CA LEU A 597 5.64 -25.35 -12.09
C LEU A 597 4.34 -25.27 -12.92
N SER A 598 4.16 -26.16 -13.90
CA SER A 598 2.92 -26.28 -14.70
C SER A 598 1.90 -27.26 -14.11
N GLY A 599 2.24 -28.00 -13.01
CA GLY A 599 1.33 -28.90 -12.33
C GLY A 599 0.09 -28.17 -11.80
N ARG A 600 -1.05 -28.84 -11.84
CA ARG A 600 -2.32 -28.30 -11.29
C ARG A 600 -2.14 -27.93 -9.83
N ILE A 601 -2.57 -26.71 -9.46
CA ILE A 601 -2.55 -26.24 -8.08
C ILE A 601 -3.71 -26.89 -7.34
N LEU A 602 -3.40 -27.66 -6.29
CA LEU A 602 -4.39 -28.28 -5.40
C LEU A 602 -4.95 -27.25 -4.42
N MET A 603 -4.05 -26.46 -3.83
CA MET A 603 -4.37 -25.33 -2.94
C MET A 603 -3.17 -24.41 -2.79
N GLN A 604 -3.36 -23.29 -2.07
CA GLN A 604 -2.30 -22.40 -1.64
C GLN A 604 -2.04 -22.58 -0.16
N LEU A 605 -0.79 -22.88 0.19
CA LEU A 605 -0.35 -23.06 1.58
C LEU A 605 0.11 -21.72 2.13
N PRO A 606 -0.40 -21.28 3.29
CA PRO A 606 0.02 -20.00 3.87
C PRO A 606 1.44 -20.09 4.44
N HIS A 607 2.14 -18.96 4.52
CA HIS A 607 3.38 -18.84 5.29
C HIS A 607 3.16 -19.37 6.71
N GLY A 608 4.10 -20.15 7.22
CA GLY A 608 4.00 -20.77 8.55
C GLY A 608 3.18 -22.07 8.59
N ALA A 609 2.66 -22.58 7.48
CA ALA A 609 1.99 -23.87 7.45
C ALA A 609 3.02 -25.01 7.68
N TYR A 610 2.71 -25.94 8.60
CA TYR A 610 3.52 -27.13 8.85
C TYR A 610 3.05 -28.27 7.95
N LEU A 611 4.03 -28.96 7.35
CA LEU A 611 3.83 -30.05 6.39
C LEU A 611 4.60 -31.26 6.84
N ASP A 612 4.04 -32.44 6.60
CA ASP A 612 4.78 -33.70 6.71
C ASP A 612 5.50 -33.93 5.38
N VAL A 613 6.82 -33.99 5.41
CA VAL A 613 7.65 -34.27 4.22
C VAL A 613 7.73 -35.77 4.02
N LEU A 614 7.10 -36.24 2.95
CA LEU A 614 7.06 -37.67 2.60
C LEU A 614 8.31 -38.08 1.80
N GLN A 615 8.70 -37.24 0.84
CA GLN A 615 9.88 -37.48 -0.02
C GLN A 615 10.38 -36.18 -0.59
N THR A 616 11.68 -36.06 -0.88
CA THR A 616 12.27 -34.93 -1.60
C THR A 616 12.76 -35.41 -2.95
N GLU A 617 12.27 -34.78 -4.05
CA GLU A 617 12.60 -35.13 -5.43
C GLU A 617 13.03 -33.87 -6.20
N GLY A 618 14.34 -33.75 -6.48
CA GLY A 618 14.87 -32.60 -7.23
C GLY A 618 14.57 -31.26 -6.57
N GLU A 619 13.87 -30.37 -7.28
CA GLU A 619 13.49 -29.03 -6.78
C GLU A 619 12.19 -29.01 -5.96
N PHE A 620 11.50 -30.17 -5.82
CA PHE A 620 10.24 -30.29 -5.12
C PHE A 620 10.32 -31.32 -3.99
N SER A 621 9.51 -31.12 -2.96
CA SER A 621 9.21 -32.12 -1.95
C SER A 621 7.77 -32.61 -2.10
N HIS A 622 7.58 -33.92 -2.07
CA HIS A 622 6.29 -34.57 -1.86
C HIS A 622 5.94 -34.43 -0.38
N VAL A 623 4.84 -33.77 -0.10
CA VAL A 623 4.44 -33.45 1.27
C VAL A 623 2.96 -33.73 1.50
N ALA A 624 2.59 -33.96 2.75
CA ALA A 624 1.19 -34.02 3.16
C ALA A 624 0.80 -32.78 3.99
N TYR A 625 -0.37 -32.23 3.71
CA TYR A 625 -0.96 -31.13 4.43
C TYR A 625 -2.46 -31.36 4.63
N MET A 626 -2.92 -31.40 5.89
CA MET A 626 -4.32 -31.69 6.25
C MET A 626 -4.90 -32.94 5.57
N GLY A 627 -4.06 -33.99 5.41
CA GLY A 627 -4.45 -35.26 4.80
C GLY A 627 -4.49 -35.27 3.26
N ILE A 628 -4.05 -34.19 2.62
CA ILE A 628 -3.90 -34.11 1.15
C ILE A 628 -2.42 -34.22 0.82
N GLU A 629 -2.06 -35.06 -0.14
CA GLU A 629 -0.70 -35.22 -0.63
C GLU A 629 -0.49 -34.40 -1.91
N GLY A 630 0.71 -33.86 -2.08
CA GLY A 630 1.10 -33.08 -3.25
C GLY A 630 2.53 -32.56 -3.16
N TYR A 631 2.87 -31.59 -4.00
CA TYR A 631 4.25 -31.14 -4.17
C TYR A 631 4.41 -29.66 -3.88
N VAL A 632 5.47 -29.33 -3.13
CA VAL A 632 5.90 -27.94 -2.84
C VAL A 632 7.37 -27.79 -3.24
N MET A 633 7.73 -26.64 -3.81
CA MET A 633 9.14 -26.36 -4.12
C MET A 633 9.96 -26.28 -2.84
N ASN A 634 11.14 -26.93 -2.82
CA ASN A 634 12.06 -26.94 -1.68
C ASN A 634 12.52 -25.54 -1.26
N ALA A 635 12.58 -24.60 -2.20
CA ALA A 635 12.93 -23.22 -1.92
C ALA A 635 11.96 -22.50 -0.95
N PHE A 636 10.79 -23.07 -0.71
CA PHE A 636 9.78 -22.55 0.20
C PHE A 636 9.57 -23.41 1.45
N LEU A 637 10.48 -24.36 1.71
CA LEU A 637 10.39 -25.29 2.86
C LEU A 637 11.60 -25.11 3.77
N VAL A 638 11.34 -24.90 5.06
CA VAL A 638 12.35 -24.89 6.11
C VAL A 638 12.15 -26.14 6.97
N LYS A 639 13.17 -26.98 7.06
CA LYS A 639 13.15 -28.20 7.89
C LYS A 639 13.49 -27.87 9.34
N GLY A 640 12.69 -28.39 10.28
CA GLY A 640 12.83 -28.11 11.71
C GLY A 640 11.98 -26.94 12.19
N ASP A 641 11.89 -26.74 13.52
CA ASP A 641 11.19 -25.58 14.11
C ASP A 641 12.13 -24.37 14.17
N PRO A 642 11.98 -23.36 13.30
CA PRO A 642 12.84 -22.18 13.30
C PRO A 642 12.53 -21.20 14.44
N PHE A 643 11.47 -21.43 15.26
CA PHE A 643 10.98 -20.45 16.23
C PHE A 643 10.93 -20.92 17.69
N GLY A 644 11.55 -22.06 18.03
CA GLY A 644 11.63 -22.56 19.43
C GLY A 644 10.46 -22.13 20.31
N SER A 645 9.39 -22.91 20.35
CA SER A 645 8.24 -22.81 21.27
C SER A 645 7.58 -21.43 21.49
N ALA A 646 6.77 -20.99 20.55
CA ALA A 646 5.58 -20.21 20.84
C ALA A 646 4.35 -21.08 20.60
N ALA A 647 3.39 -21.09 21.56
CA ALA A 647 2.25 -21.99 21.62
C ALA A 647 1.48 -22.12 20.30
N PRO A 648 0.96 -23.31 19.96
CA PRO A 648 0.26 -23.54 18.70
C PRO A 648 -1.04 -22.76 18.65
N VAL A 649 -1.24 -22.05 17.55
CA VAL A 649 -2.53 -21.45 17.17
C VAL A 649 -3.53 -22.61 16.98
N PRO A 650 -4.73 -22.61 17.59
CA PRO A 650 -5.71 -23.67 17.43
C PRO A 650 -6.11 -23.83 15.97
N GLN A 651 -5.95 -25.03 15.45
CA GLN A 651 -6.40 -25.39 14.11
C GLN A 651 -7.94 -25.37 14.06
N PRO A 652 -8.56 -24.85 13.00
CA PRO A 652 -10.01 -24.98 12.81
C PRO A 652 -10.35 -26.46 12.62
N GLN A 653 -11.28 -26.98 13.41
CA GLN A 653 -11.78 -28.34 13.29
C GLN A 653 -12.42 -28.58 11.91
N PRO A 654 -12.26 -29.74 11.29
CA PRO A 654 -12.83 -30.07 10.00
C PRO A 654 -14.34 -30.13 10.07
N THR A 655 -15.03 -29.28 9.32
CA THR A 655 -16.46 -29.39 9.09
C THR A 655 -16.72 -30.38 7.97
N VAL A 656 -17.29 -31.52 8.34
CA VAL A 656 -18.17 -32.43 7.58
C VAL A 656 -17.69 -32.92 6.20
N THR A 657 -17.48 -34.23 6.11
CA THR A 657 -17.23 -35.02 4.90
C THR A 657 -18.37 -34.96 3.89
N PRO A 658 -18.10 -35.16 2.57
CA PRO A 658 -19.09 -35.02 1.49
C PRO A 658 -20.17 -36.11 1.43
N GLU A 659 -20.19 -37.08 2.32
CA GLU A 659 -21.13 -38.22 2.26
C GLU A 659 -22.49 -38.01 2.94
N GLN A 660 -22.77 -36.86 3.55
CA GLN A 660 -24.07 -36.60 4.22
C GLN A 660 -24.98 -35.62 3.48
N LEU A 661 -24.78 -35.36 2.20
CA LEU A 661 -25.63 -34.53 1.35
C LEU A 661 -26.45 -35.33 0.31
N GLN A 662 -26.85 -36.55 0.65
CA GLN A 662 -27.92 -37.25 -0.10
C GLN A 662 -28.99 -37.69 0.92
N THR A 663 -29.98 -36.92 1.02
CA THR A 663 -31.43 -37.20 1.29
C THR A 663 -32.05 -36.05 2.03
N ASN A 664 -32.69 -35.14 1.31
CA ASN A 664 -33.93 -34.47 1.75
C ASN A 664 -34.58 -33.76 0.54
N GLU A 665 -35.53 -34.45 -0.05
CA GLU A 665 -36.51 -33.83 -0.95
C GLU A 665 -37.38 -32.84 -0.16
N PRO A 666 -37.79 -31.70 -0.80
CA PRO A 666 -38.68 -30.76 -0.14
C PRO A 666 -40.12 -31.29 -0.10
N PRO A 667 -40.91 -31.03 0.95
CA PRO A 667 -42.29 -31.43 1.03
C PRO A 667 -43.14 -30.60 0.06
N THR A 668 -43.95 -31.30 -0.75
CA THR A 668 -45.04 -30.78 -1.56
C THR A 668 -46.08 -30.12 -0.67
N LEU A 669 -46.40 -28.85 -0.95
CA LEU A 669 -47.58 -28.16 -0.41
C LEU A 669 -48.83 -28.64 -1.11
N ALA A 670 -49.79 -29.09 -0.30
CA ALA A 670 -51.18 -29.20 -0.65
C ALA A 670 -51.93 -27.89 -0.34
#